data_050d8ecb416a58a831940799eafe0831
#
_entry.id   050d8ecb416a58a831940799eafe0831
#
_cell.length_a   1.000
_cell.length_b   1.000
_cell.length_c   1.000
_cell.angle_alpha   90.00
_cell.angle_beta   90.00
_cell.angle_gamma   90.00
#
_symmetry.space_group_name_H-M   'P 1'
#
loop_
_entity.id
_entity.type
_entity.pdbx_description
1 polymer ?
#
loop_
_entity_poly.entity_id
_entity_poly.type
_entity_poly.pdbx_seq_one_letter_code
_entity_poly.pdbx_strand_id
1 'polypeptide(L)'
;MRDEVSGWSGTWVAERLGVRLRTTDAPSGMMLTDLVGLAVRRNPRRAQLLVSSVLGKHVPTDPRLVTDAGLRLGAKARAAVTGDAVVLGYAETATALGHLVADALGAPYLHSTRRVVDGIESVADFFEEHSHATAHRLLPADPAFLARADTLVLVDDEVITGKTVVSTIRALHKKFPHKHYVVAALVDLRSEDDRGRMERSIKRLRASLDVVSLASGEIELPEDLAESGNRLIDNVESLRHLAGVEPSRRPRGEVVQVVATWPRAVPEGGRHGFTTSASGSYESAVTVTAAAVAGRIPDGPVHVLGTEELMYAPLRIASALADRRAAEGRRHEITYSTTTRSPVLDVDDPGYAIRTAITFPSHDDPADGDGPRFAYNLHEGAFETIVLVVDEPADTPALHEEGGLVDQLARLAPRVVVVTIPAYAPEPRHDQPARQLPAPLHGPAFGSYDRDDVAWLLKDLSADAAEADAEEQVETHRELFDEALAASAQRVAYAIGLVTEQVLARRGQDAVLVSLVRAGIPIGVLMRRWAQRVHGLDLPHYAISMIRGRGIDQTALAYLAAHHDPARVMFVDGWTGTGAIARELAASVEKANSTLDAHLASPFSPELAVLADPGRSVAVYGTREDYLIPSASLGSTVSGLVSRPVIDDDRVGPNDFHGAVFHADLAAADVSKKFIDTVAARFPIVRTKVMLDLGAHLGAHLGGDHTPTWVGWDAVEEVAEKFADGDVSLVQAGVDQTVRLLLHGDPVKILVDPARDADLGQVKKLAEARGVPVERISGLTYSCIGLVRP
;
A
#
# COMPACT_ATOMS: atom_id res chain seq x y z
N MET A 1 -6.81 2.57 -52.13
CA MET A 1 -7.68 3.64 -51.61
C MET A 1 -7.23 3.89 -50.19
N ARG A 2 -6.51 4.98 -50.01
CA ARG A 2 -6.17 5.50 -48.68
C ARG A 2 -7.34 6.39 -48.30
N ASP A 3 -8.29 5.86 -47.61
CA ASP A 3 -9.42 6.60 -47.10
C ASP A 3 -9.05 7.18 -45.73
N GLU A 4 -8.90 8.49 -45.74
CA GLU A 4 -9.26 9.49 -44.75
C GLU A 4 -9.13 9.05 -43.27
N VAL A 5 -7.89 9.01 -42.77
CA VAL A 5 -7.65 9.53 -41.43
C VAL A 5 -7.89 11.02 -41.57
N SER A 6 -9.01 11.54 -41.11
CA SER A 6 -9.41 12.91 -41.18
C SER A 6 -8.47 13.78 -40.36
N GLY A 7 -7.33 14.11 -40.93
CA GLY A 7 -6.46 15.16 -40.43
C GLY A 7 -7.22 16.48 -40.51
N TRP A 8 -7.63 17.06 -39.36
CA TRP A 8 -8.11 18.43 -39.33
C TRP A 8 -7.05 19.36 -39.91
N SER A 9 -7.45 20.28 -40.74
CA SER A 9 -6.53 21.11 -41.53
C SER A 9 -5.79 22.18 -40.72
N GLY A 10 -6.24 22.44 -39.46
CA GLY A 10 -5.71 23.53 -38.63
C GLY A 10 -5.99 24.95 -39.12
N THR A 11 -6.78 25.08 -40.18
CA THR A 11 -7.00 26.38 -40.82
C THR A 11 -7.97 27.26 -40.06
N TRP A 12 -8.90 26.69 -39.31
CA TRP A 12 -9.95 27.43 -38.63
C TRP A 12 -9.43 28.52 -37.68
N VAL A 13 -8.42 28.24 -36.88
CA VAL A 13 -7.78 29.21 -35.96
C VAL A 13 -6.93 30.20 -36.72
N ALA A 14 -6.16 29.73 -37.69
CA ALA A 14 -5.33 30.61 -38.54
C ALA A 14 -6.15 31.67 -39.27
N GLU A 15 -7.30 31.29 -39.85
CA GLU A 15 -8.22 32.18 -40.55
C GLU A 15 -8.91 33.20 -39.63
N ARG A 16 -9.23 32.83 -38.41
CA ARG A 16 -10.02 33.66 -37.48
C ARG A 16 -9.18 34.48 -36.52
N LEU A 17 -8.03 33.99 -36.13
CA LEU A 17 -7.13 34.64 -35.17
C LEU A 17 -5.76 35.06 -35.78
N GLY A 18 -5.50 34.76 -37.03
CA GLY A 18 -4.24 35.13 -37.72
C GLY A 18 -3.02 34.39 -37.18
N VAL A 19 -3.17 33.41 -36.33
CA VAL A 19 -2.04 32.59 -35.80
C VAL A 19 -1.53 31.65 -36.87
N ARG A 20 -0.20 31.65 -37.12
CA ARG A 20 0.42 30.81 -38.14
C ARG A 20 1.55 29.97 -37.58
N LEU A 21 1.60 28.71 -38.05
CA LEU A 21 2.71 27.80 -37.78
C LEU A 21 3.54 27.61 -39.03
N ARG A 22 4.84 27.79 -38.94
CA ARG A 22 5.79 27.62 -40.05
C ARG A 22 6.90 26.64 -39.68
N THR A 23 7.00 25.51 -40.39
CA THR A 23 8.11 24.55 -40.19
C THR A 23 9.40 25.18 -40.72
N THR A 24 10.46 25.19 -39.89
CA THR A 24 11.80 25.61 -40.28
C THR A 24 12.74 24.43 -40.49
N ASP A 25 12.54 23.35 -39.72
CA ASP A 25 13.31 22.11 -39.83
C ASP A 25 12.46 20.89 -39.52
N ALA A 26 12.62 19.83 -40.29
CA ALA A 26 11.88 18.58 -40.14
C ALA A 26 12.80 17.35 -40.30
N PRO A 27 13.77 17.17 -39.39
CA PRO A 27 14.82 16.16 -39.53
C PRO A 27 14.29 14.72 -39.44
N SER A 28 13.05 14.53 -38.97
CA SER A 28 12.34 13.22 -38.94
C SER A 28 11.50 12.97 -40.19
N GLY A 29 11.43 13.95 -41.12
CA GLY A 29 10.51 13.94 -42.25
C GLY A 29 9.04 14.29 -41.89
N MET A 30 8.75 14.59 -40.60
CA MET A 30 7.44 15.02 -40.09
C MET A 30 7.43 16.57 -40.04
N MET A 31 6.42 17.17 -40.67
CA MET A 31 6.23 18.63 -40.60
C MET A 31 5.55 18.99 -39.26
N LEU A 32 5.62 20.26 -38.86
CA LEU A 32 4.89 20.74 -37.67
C LEU A 32 3.40 20.38 -37.74
N THR A 33 2.80 20.52 -38.89
CA THR A 33 1.37 20.21 -39.14
C THR A 33 1.01 18.73 -39.05
N ASP A 34 1.99 17.85 -39.14
CA ASP A 34 1.79 16.40 -38.92
C ASP A 34 1.75 16.06 -37.41
N LEU A 35 2.37 16.89 -36.58
CA LEU A 35 2.56 16.69 -35.17
C LEU A 35 1.58 17.49 -34.31
N VAL A 36 1.35 18.75 -34.67
CA VAL A 36 0.55 19.68 -33.89
C VAL A 36 -0.31 20.58 -34.78
N GLY A 37 -1.36 21.08 -34.20
CA GLY A 37 -2.20 22.10 -34.76
C GLY A 37 -2.72 23.05 -33.71
N LEU A 38 -3.68 23.89 -34.09
CA LEU A 38 -4.14 25.02 -33.29
C LEU A 38 -5.55 24.81 -32.75
N ALA A 39 -5.75 25.13 -31.47
CA ALA A 39 -7.05 25.28 -30.81
C ALA A 39 -7.09 26.59 -30.02
N VAL A 40 -8.27 26.91 -29.49
CA VAL A 40 -8.50 28.11 -28.67
C VAL A 40 -8.73 27.67 -27.22
N ARG A 41 -7.88 28.13 -26.33
CA ARG A 41 -7.99 27.91 -24.90
C ARG A 41 -8.95 28.95 -24.29
N ARG A 42 -9.84 28.53 -23.43
CA ARG A 42 -10.69 29.43 -22.62
C ARG A 42 -9.88 30.08 -21.51
N ASN A 43 -8.87 30.88 -21.88
CA ASN A 43 -8.01 31.59 -20.95
C ASN A 43 -7.76 33.00 -21.47
N PRO A 44 -8.15 34.07 -20.70
CA PRO A 44 -8.07 35.46 -21.15
C PRO A 44 -6.64 35.97 -21.42
N ARG A 45 -5.63 35.28 -20.92
CA ARG A 45 -4.21 35.66 -21.08
C ARG A 45 -3.49 34.92 -22.18
N ARG A 46 -3.98 33.77 -22.63
CA ARG A 46 -3.34 32.93 -23.65
C ARG A 46 -4.43 32.17 -24.42
N ALA A 47 -4.84 32.76 -25.51
CA ALA A 47 -5.92 32.20 -26.33
C ALA A 47 -5.48 30.98 -27.16
N GLN A 48 -4.23 30.96 -27.69
CA GLN A 48 -3.74 29.83 -28.49
C GLN A 48 -3.37 28.62 -27.64
N LEU A 49 -3.69 27.45 -28.19
CA LEU A 49 -3.28 26.14 -27.67
C LEU A 49 -2.74 25.31 -28.83
N LEU A 50 -1.59 24.69 -28.66
CA LEU A 50 -1.14 23.62 -29.53
C LEU A 50 -1.82 22.30 -29.10
N VAL A 51 -2.35 21.59 -30.08
CA VAL A 51 -2.99 20.29 -29.91
C VAL A 51 -2.22 19.28 -30.73
N SER A 52 -1.65 18.28 -30.08
CA SER A 52 -0.89 17.23 -30.77
C SER A 52 -1.80 16.14 -31.32
N SER A 53 -1.55 15.76 -32.58
CA SER A 53 -2.17 14.65 -33.29
C SER A 53 -1.52 13.30 -32.96
N VAL A 54 -0.38 13.28 -32.26
CA VAL A 54 0.43 12.09 -31.98
C VAL A 54 0.66 11.88 -30.48
N LEU A 55 -0.11 12.52 -29.63
CA LEU A 55 0.04 12.44 -28.17
C LEU A 55 -1.11 11.68 -27.47
N GLY A 56 -2.30 11.64 -28.10
CA GLY A 56 -3.47 11.02 -27.50
C GLY A 56 -3.99 11.78 -26.26
N LYS A 57 -3.94 13.12 -26.26
CA LYS A 57 -4.51 13.91 -25.17
C LYS A 57 -5.89 14.47 -25.50
N HIS A 58 -5.96 15.30 -26.53
CA HIS A 58 -7.20 15.98 -26.90
C HIS A 58 -7.91 15.31 -28.10
N VAL A 59 -7.16 14.55 -28.88
CA VAL A 59 -7.64 13.91 -30.11
C VAL A 59 -7.51 12.40 -29.97
N PRO A 60 -8.61 11.64 -30.15
CA PRO A 60 -8.55 10.19 -30.26
C PRO A 60 -7.57 9.75 -31.36
N THR A 61 -6.52 9.04 -31.00
CA THR A 61 -5.40 8.70 -31.87
C THR A 61 -5.13 7.20 -31.85
N ASP A 62 -4.69 6.63 -32.97
CA ASP A 62 -4.20 5.24 -32.99
C ASP A 62 -3.02 5.12 -32.00
N PRO A 63 -3.06 4.21 -31.02
CA PRO A 63 -2.01 4.07 -29.99
C PRO A 63 -0.63 3.78 -30.59
N ARG A 64 -0.57 3.20 -31.80
CA ARG A 64 0.71 2.94 -32.50
C ARG A 64 1.38 4.22 -33.00
N LEU A 65 0.59 5.23 -33.40
CA LEU A 65 1.13 6.55 -33.80
C LEU A 65 1.72 7.28 -32.61
N VAL A 66 1.06 7.21 -31.45
CA VAL A 66 1.60 7.78 -30.19
C VAL A 66 2.90 7.09 -29.80
N THR A 67 2.93 5.77 -29.87
CA THR A 67 4.11 4.96 -29.53
C THR A 67 5.27 5.27 -30.49
N ASP A 68 5.02 5.30 -31.81
CA ASP A 68 6.04 5.59 -32.81
C ASP A 68 6.66 6.98 -32.62
N ALA A 69 5.85 8.00 -32.38
CA ALA A 69 6.33 9.37 -32.14
C ALA A 69 7.25 9.44 -30.91
N GLY A 70 6.85 8.82 -29.80
CA GLY A 70 7.65 8.77 -28.57
C GLY A 70 8.97 8.02 -28.75
N LEU A 71 8.94 6.84 -29.40
CA LEU A 71 10.15 6.07 -29.66
C LEU A 71 11.12 6.78 -30.63
N ARG A 72 10.60 7.48 -31.66
CA ARG A 72 11.44 8.31 -32.56
C ARG A 72 12.06 9.48 -31.81
N LEU A 73 11.33 10.14 -30.92
CA LEU A 73 11.87 11.21 -30.09
C LEU A 73 12.99 10.69 -29.19
N GLY A 74 12.77 9.54 -28.55
CA GLY A 74 13.77 8.88 -27.72
C GLY A 74 15.03 8.45 -28.50
N ALA A 75 14.86 7.96 -29.74
CA ALA A 75 16.00 7.64 -30.62
C ALA A 75 16.84 8.88 -30.94
N LYS A 76 16.23 10.06 -31.11
CA LYS A 76 16.94 11.33 -31.25
C LYS A 76 17.63 11.75 -29.95
N ALA A 77 16.94 11.65 -28.80
CA ALA A 77 17.53 11.98 -27.50
C ALA A 77 18.77 11.11 -27.20
N ARG A 78 18.77 9.85 -27.63
CA ARG A 78 19.93 8.94 -27.46
C ARG A 78 21.22 9.49 -28.03
N ALA A 79 21.16 10.21 -29.16
CA ALA A 79 22.35 10.80 -29.81
C ALA A 79 22.93 11.97 -28.98
N ALA A 80 22.13 12.61 -28.14
CA ALA A 80 22.54 13.73 -27.30
C ALA A 80 22.94 13.27 -25.88
N VAL A 81 22.51 12.09 -25.42
CA VAL A 81 22.79 11.57 -24.06
C VAL A 81 24.26 11.19 -23.92
N THR A 82 24.85 11.57 -22.80
CA THR A 82 26.23 11.19 -22.43
C THR A 82 26.23 10.48 -21.07
N GLY A 83 26.84 9.31 -20.98
CA GLY A 83 26.81 8.47 -19.79
C GLY A 83 25.45 7.87 -19.50
N ASP A 84 25.18 7.58 -18.22
CA ASP A 84 23.89 7.06 -17.78
C ASP A 84 22.84 8.18 -17.77
N ALA A 85 21.61 7.88 -18.17
CA ALA A 85 20.51 8.82 -18.23
C ALA A 85 19.38 8.46 -17.27
N VAL A 86 18.69 9.51 -16.77
CA VAL A 86 17.38 9.43 -16.16
C VAL A 86 16.43 10.36 -16.89
N VAL A 87 15.19 9.95 -17.10
CA VAL A 87 14.20 10.73 -17.85
C VAL A 87 13.15 11.30 -16.89
N LEU A 88 12.83 12.59 -17.09
CA LEU A 88 11.79 13.34 -16.36
C LEU A 88 10.75 13.87 -17.34
N GLY A 89 9.50 13.38 -17.24
CA GLY A 89 8.36 13.88 -18.01
C GLY A 89 7.55 14.92 -17.24
N TYR A 90 7.03 15.91 -17.95
CA TYR A 90 6.15 16.90 -17.33
C TYR A 90 4.68 16.43 -17.32
N ALA A 91 4.07 16.42 -16.14
CA ALA A 91 2.63 16.26 -16.02
C ALA A 91 1.92 17.58 -16.45
N GLU A 92 0.78 17.53 -17.06
CA GLU A 92 -0.08 16.41 -17.34
C GLU A 92 0.30 15.74 -18.69
N THR A 93 0.81 16.54 -19.64
CA THR A 93 0.82 16.25 -21.07
C THR A 93 1.89 15.25 -21.49
N ALA A 94 3.07 15.30 -20.89
CA ALA A 94 4.22 14.52 -21.35
C ALA A 94 4.47 13.23 -20.53
N THR A 95 3.51 12.73 -19.76
CA THR A 95 3.73 11.55 -18.93
C THR A 95 3.92 10.26 -19.74
N ALA A 96 3.09 10.00 -20.75
CA ALA A 96 3.30 8.86 -21.65
C ALA A 96 4.48 9.11 -22.61
N LEU A 97 4.61 10.32 -23.14
CA LEU A 97 5.69 10.68 -24.05
C LEU A 97 7.06 10.50 -23.38
N GLY A 98 7.21 10.97 -22.13
CA GLY A 98 8.43 10.81 -21.35
C GLY A 98 8.74 9.34 -21.07
N HIS A 99 7.73 8.52 -20.82
CA HIS A 99 7.92 7.08 -20.62
C HIS A 99 8.41 6.39 -21.90
N LEU A 100 7.81 6.71 -23.05
CA LEU A 100 8.25 6.17 -24.35
C LEU A 100 9.68 6.60 -24.72
N VAL A 101 10.07 7.84 -24.37
CA VAL A 101 11.47 8.30 -24.52
C VAL A 101 12.38 7.48 -23.61
N ALA A 102 11.99 7.20 -22.37
CA ALA A 102 12.74 6.37 -21.43
C ALA A 102 12.89 4.94 -21.94
N ASP A 103 11.81 4.34 -22.46
CA ASP A 103 11.83 3.01 -23.09
C ASP A 103 12.84 2.97 -24.24
N ALA A 104 12.81 3.96 -25.12
CA ALA A 104 13.75 4.06 -26.23
C ALA A 104 15.20 4.22 -25.76
N LEU A 105 15.45 4.89 -24.63
CA LEU A 105 16.78 5.06 -24.04
C LEU A 105 17.23 3.85 -23.22
N GLY A 106 16.29 3.02 -22.77
CA GLY A 106 16.54 1.99 -21.75
C GLY A 106 16.90 2.61 -20.40
N ALA A 107 16.31 3.75 -20.06
CA ALA A 107 16.62 4.57 -18.89
C ALA A 107 15.49 4.55 -17.85
N PRO A 108 15.81 4.75 -16.55
CA PRO A 108 14.80 4.99 -15.53
C PRO A 108 13.96 6.23 -15.84
N TYR A 109 12.69 6.20 -15.43
CA TYR A 109 11.71 7.23 -15.73
C TYR A 109 11.01 7.76 -14.47
N LEU A 110 10.86 9.08 -14.37
CA LEU A 110 10.04 9.78 -13.38
C LEU A 110 9.16 10.80 -14.12
N HIS A 111 7.96 11.07 -13.63
CA HIS A 111 7.23 12.26 -14.07
C HIS A 111 6.82 13.15 -12.90
N SER A 112 6.66 14.44 -13.16
CA SER A 112 6.06 15.33 -12.18
C SER A 112 4.59 14.99 -11.97
N THR A 113 4.05 15.32 -10.83
CA THR A 113 2.63 15.15 -10.51
C THR A 113 2.10 16.39 -9.82
N ARG A 114 0.80 16.61 -9.91
CA ARG A 114 0.09 17.63 -9.12
C ARG A 114 -0.54 17.03 -7.87
N ARG A 115 -0.62 15.71 -7.79
CA ARG A 115 -1.22 14.99 -6.66
C ARG A 115 -0.39 15.13 -5.39
N VAL A 116 -1.09 15.20 -4.28
CA VAL A 116 -0.55 15.00 -2.94
C VAL A 116 -0.65 13.51 -2.63
N VAL A 117 0.46 12.88 -2.24
CA VAL A 117 0.47 11.48 -1.84
C VAL A 117 0.99 11.40 -0.42
N ASP A 118 0.15 10.92 0.48
CA ASP A 118 0.49 10.81 1.89
C ASP A 118 1.69 9.86 2.10
N GLY A 119 2.59 10.28 2.97
CA GLY A 119 3.78 9.48 3.32
C GLY A 119 4.94 9.55 2.32
N ILE A 120 4.82 10.27 1.19
CA ILE A 120 5.92 10.48 0.25
C ILE A 120 6.27 11.97 0.20
N GLU A 121 7.49 12.30 0.64
CA GLU A 121 7.99 13.68 0.57
C GLU A 121 8.39 14.06 -0.85
N SER A 122 8.02 15.28 -1.27
CA SER A 122 8.49 15.82 -2.54
C SER A 122 10.00 16.10 -2.49
N VAL A 123 10.72 15.55 -3.46
CA VAL A 123 12.16 15.86 -3.59
C VAL A 123 12.42 17.22 -4.23
N ALA A 124 11.48 17.75 -5.00
CA ALA A 124 11.52 19.11 -5.56
C ALA A 124 10.12 19.54 -5.99
N ASP A 125 9.82 20.81 -5.76
CA ASP A 125 8.62 21.46 -6.25
C ASP A 125 9.00 22.58 -7.24
N PHE A 126 8.22 22.75 -8.30
CA PHE A 126 8.39 23.85 -9.24
C PHE A 126 7.04 24.35 -9.76
N PHE A 127 7.00 25.60 -10.21
CA PHE A 127 5.80 26.26 -10.68
C PHE A 127 5.90 26.60 -12.16
N GLU A 128 4.81 26.42 -12.89
CA GLU A 128 4.66 27.02 -14.22
C GLU A 128 4.22 28.49 -14.11
N GLU A 129 4.97 29.40 -14.73
CA GLU A 129 4.72 30.84 -14.66
C GLU A 129 3.32 31.28 -15.16
N HIS A 130 2.59 30.41 -15.86
CA HIS A 130 1.35 30.73 -16.57
C HIS A 130 0.11 29.95 -16.13
N SER A 131 0.23 29.07 -15.16
CA SER A 131 -0.92 28.36 -14.61
C SER A 131 -1.24 28.87 -13.19
N HIS A 132 -2.51 29.16 -12.91
CA HIS A 132 -2.99 29.40 -11.53
C HIS A 132 -3.10 28.09 -10.74
N ALA A 133 -2.50 27.04 -11.24
CA ALA A 133 -2.61 25.70 -10.72
C ALA A 133 -1.51 25.39 -9.71
N THR A 134 -1.78 24.37 -8.91
CA THR A 134 -0.91 23.73 -7.93
C THR A 134 0.52 23.48 -8.44
N ALA A 135 1.49 23.52 -7.52
CA ALA A 135 2.89 23.22 -7.82
C ALA A 135 3.05 21.82 -8.42
N HIS A 136 3.94 21.70 -9.39
CA HIS A 136 4.42 20.40 -9.82
C HIS A 136 5.35 19.82 -8.76
N ARG A 137 5.13 18.59 -8.39
CA ARG A 137 5.89 17.85 -7.37
C ARG A 137 6.62 16.69 -8.01
N LEU A 138 7.76 16.34 -7.45
CA LEU A 138 8.48 15.11 -7.78
C LEU A 138 8.44 14.18 -6.59
N LEU A 139 7.76 13.05 -6.73
CA LEU A 139 7.47 12.10 -5.67
C LEU A 139 8.12 10.72 -5.92
N PRO A 140 9.45 10.63 -6.15
CA PRO A 140 10.05 9.32 -6.35
C PRO A 140 10.01 8.50 -5.06
N ALA A 141 9.75 7.21 -5.16
CA ALA A 141 9.86 6.27 -4.04
C ALA A 141 11.30 6.17 -3.50
N ASP A 142 12.29 6.49 -4.33
CA ASP A 142 13.69 6.63 -3.94
C ASP A 142 14.11 8.09 -4.03
N PRO A 143 14.38 8.79 -2.92
CA PRO A 143 14.81 10.19 -2.94
C PRO A 143 16.08 10.46 -3.76
N ALA A 144 16.93 9.44 -3.97
CA ALA A 144 18.14 9.54 -4.78
C ALA A 144 17.92 9.21 -6.27
N PHE A 145 16.67 8.96 -6.69
CA PHE A 145 16.34 8.49 -8.04
C PHE A 145 16.97 9.34 -9.15
N LEU A 146 16.91 10.67 -9.03
CA LEU A 146 17.47 11.60 -10.00
C LEU A 146 19.00 11.75 -9.89
N ALA A 147 19.60 11.42 -8.75
CA ALA A 147 21.05 11.59 -8.54
C ALA A 147 21.91 10.51 -9.21
N ARG A 148 21.31 9.44 -9.73
CA ARG A 148 22.02 8.24 -10.20
C ARG A 148 22.54 8.30 -11.62
N ALA A 149 22.29 9.39 -12.33
CA ALA A 149 22.63 9.51 -13.76
C ALA A 149 23.53 10.70 -14.04
N ASP A 150 24.33 10.60 -15.08
CA ASP A 150 25.17 11.70 -15.59
C ASP A 150 24.34 12.75 -16.33
N THR A 151 23.33 12.28 -17.08
CA THR A 151 22.45 13.12 -17.91
C THR A 151 21.01 13.07 -17.40
N LEU A 152 20.40 14.25 -17.21
CA LEU A 152 18.95 14.39 -16.99
C LEU A 152 18.26 14.75 -18.30
N VAL A 153 17.35 13.90 -18.77
CA VAL A 153 16.53 14.13 -19.97
C VAL A 153 15.16 14.63 -19.54
N LEU A 154 14.82 15.86 -19.90
CA LEU A 154 13.52 16.47 -19.62
C LEU A 154 12.64 16.35 -20.87
N VAL A 155 11.42 15.83 -20.70
CA VAL A 155 10.50 15.57 -21.82
C VAL A 155 9.23 16.39 -21.67
N ASP A 156 8.89 17.12 -22.74
CA ASP A 156 7.65 17.89 -22.86
C ASP A 156 7.03 17.68 -24.25
N ASP A 157 5.78 18.07 -24.45
CA ASP A 157 5.12 18.01 -25.75
C ASP A 157 5.60 19.15 -26.66
N GLU A 158 5.82 20.35 -26.12
CA GLU A 158 6.24 21.54 -26.89
C GLU A 158 7.24 22.40 -26.10
N VAL A 159 8.18 23.01 -26.78
CA VAL A 159 9.04 24.05 -26.20
C VAL A 159 8.87 25.37 -26.98
N ILE A 160 8.18 26.35 -26.37
CA ILE A 160 7.94 27.66 -26.97
C ILE A 160 8.98 28.71 -26.54
N THR A 161 9.17 28.89 -25.24
CA THR A 161 10.14 29.83 -24.67
C THR A 161 11.26 29.19 -23.87
N GLY A 162 11.07 27.95 -23.43
CA GLY A 162 11.98 27.20 -22.60
C GLY A 162 12.09 27.69 -21.15
N LYS A 163 11.25 28.63 -20.71
CA LYS A 163 11.29 29.19 -19.34
C LYS A 163 11.00 28.15 -18.27
N THR A 164 9.95 27.32 -18.45
CA THR A 164 9.59 26.23 -17.56
C THR A 164 10.75 25.27 -17.39
N VAL A 165 11.34 24.82 -18.49
CA VAL A 165 12.50 23.93 -18.50
C VAL A 165 13.67 24.52 -17.72
N VAL A 166 14.03 25.79 -17.96
CA VAL A 166 15.12 26.48 -17.24
C VAL A 166 14.82 26.58 -15.75
N SER A 167 13.57 26.87 -15.38
CA SER A 167 13.15 26.96 -13.97
C SER A 167 13.29 25.61 -13.28
N THR A 168 12.81 24.54 -13.93
CA THR A 168 12.94 23.17 -13.44
C THR A 168 14.40 22.74 -13.27
N ILE A 169 15.23 22.96 -14.31
CA ILE A 169 16.67 22.66 -14.24
C ILE A 169 17.33 23.39 -13.07
N ARG A 170 17.02 24.68 -12.87
CA ARG A 170 17.59 25.46 -11.75
C ARG A 170 17.17 24.92 -10.40
N ALA A 171 15.92 24.52 -10.22
CA ALA A 171 15.42 23.95 -8.99
C ALA A 171 16.11 22.61 -8.69
N LEU A 172 16.17 21.72 -9.69
CA LEU A 172 16.78 20.40 -9.56
C LEU A 172 18.29 20.44 -9.39
N HIS A 173 18.99 21.34 -10.12
CA HIS A 173 20.45 21.45 -10.07
C HIS A 173 20.99 21.79 -8.67
N LYS A 174 20.21 22.46 -7.85
CA LYS A 174 20.59 22.77 -6.45
C LYS A 174 20.69 21.50 -5.60
N LYS A 175 19.84 20.50 -5.86
CA LYS A 175 19.73 19.26 -5.07
C LYS A 175 20.39 18.08 -5.77
N PHE A 176 20.22 18.00 -7.09
CA PHE A 176 20.74 16.96 -7.98
C PHE A 176 21.49 17.60 -9.16
N PRO A 177 22.76 18.05 -8.97
CA PRO A 177 23.51 18.68 -10.04
C PRO A 177 23.93 17.66 -11.10
N HIS A 178 23.46 17.88 -12.34
CA HIS A 178 23.91 17.11 -13.51
C HIS A 178 24.87 17.96 -14.34
N LYS A 179 25.82 17.32 -15.00
CA LYS A 179 26.76 17.98 -15.92
C LYS A 179 26.14 18.27 -17.28
N HIS A 180 25.15 17.46 -17.62
CA HIS A 180 24.50 17.49 -18.91
C HIS A 180 22.99 17.40 -18.79
N TYR A 181 22.27 18.22 -19.54
CA TYR A 181 20.83 18.21 -19.66
C TYR A 181 20.43 18.02 -21.10
N VAL A 182 19.44 17.19 -21.37
CA VAL A 182 18.82 17.04 -22.68
C VAL A 182 17.34 17.40 -22.56
N VAL A 183 16.84 18.24 -23.43
CA VAL A 183 15.41 18.53 -23.55
C VAL A 183 14.89 17.84 -24.80
N ALA A 184 13.89 17.01 -24.66
CA ALA A 184 13.26 16.31 -25.77
C ALA A 184 11.79 16.71 -25.87
N ALA A 185 11.37 17.24 -27.02
CA ALA A 185 9.98 17.64 -27.25
C ALA A 185 9.49 17.21 -28.65
N LEU A 186 8.18 17.07 -28.83
CA LEU A 186 7.64 16.80 -30.16
C LEU A 186 7.99 17.97 -31.11
N VAL A 187 7.84 19.21 -30.60
CA VAL A 187 8.10 20.41 -31.40
C VAL A 187 8.93 21.46 -30.65
N ASP A 188 9.87 22.10 -31.34
CA ASP A 188 10.66 23.23 -30.83
C ASP A 188 10.30 24.50 -31.59
N LEU A 189 9.62 25.44 -30.94
CA LEU A 189 9.15 26.70 -31.45
C LEU A 189 9.90 27.90 -30.86
N ARG A 190 11.06 27.71 -30.24
CA ARG A 190 11.85 28.77 -29.62
C ARG A 190 12.41 29.72 -30.66
N SER A 191 12.29 31.00 -30.39
CA SER A 191 13.04 32.04 -31.13
C SER A 191 14.53 31.91 -30.89
N GLU A 192 15.35 32.55 -31.72
CA GLU A 192 16.82 32.61 -31.53
C GLU A 192 17.17 33.26 -30.19
N ASP A 193 16.44 34.28 -29.79
CA ASP A 193 16.59 34.94 -28.49
C ASP A 193 16.31 34.00 -27.31
N ASP A 194 15.24 33.17 -27.40
CA ASP A 194 14.89 32.19 -26.39
C ASP A 194 15.98 31.13 -26.27
N ARG A 195 16.47 30.60 -27.37
CA ARG A 195 17.58 29.66 -27.44
C ARG A 195 18.82 30.24 -26.75
N GLY A 196 19.21 31.48 -27.10
CA GLY A 196 20.34 32.16 -26.49
C GLY A 196 20.15 32.44 -24.98
N ARG A 197 18.93 32.78 -24.56
CA ARG A 197 18.62 32.95 -23.13
C ARG A 197 18.74 31.65 -22.35
N MET A 198 18.20 30.59 -22.90
CA MET A 198 18.24 29.26 -22.31
C MET A 198 19.67 28.74 -22.13
N GLU A 199 20.48 28.80 -23.20
CA GLU A 199 21.90 28.41 -23.15
C GLU A 199 22.70 29.20 -22.10
N ARG A 200 22.56 30.53 -22.07
CA ARG A 200 23.23 31.38 -21.09
C ARG A 200 22.85 31.03 -19.67
N SER A 201 21.59 30.65 -19.44
CA SER A 201 21.08 30.25 -18.13
C SER A 201 21.72 28.95 -17.65
N ILE A 202 21.86 27.96 -18.53
CA ILE A 202 22.45 26.67 -18.17
C ILE A 202 23.97 26.75 -18.02
N LYS A 203 24.65 27.56 -18.88
CA LYS A 203 26.09 27.81 -18.70
C LYS A 203 26.46 28.41 -17.37
N ARG A 204 25.58 29.22 -16.75
CA ARG A 204 25.78 29.77 -15.40
C ARG A 204 25.78 28.68 -14.32
N LEU A 205 25.12 27.54 -14.58
CA LEU A 205 25.13 26.34 -13.73
C LEU A 205 26.37 25.46 -13.95
N ARG A 206 27.27 25.85 -14.87
CA ARG A 206 28.43 25.04 -15.32
C ARG A 206 28.03 23.68 -15.91
N ALA A 207 26.89 23.64 -16.56
CA ALA A 207 26.35 22.47 -17.25
C ALA A 207 26.20 22.72 -18.76
N SER A 208 26.06 21.66 -19.52
CA SER A 208 25.75 21.68 -20.96
C SER A 208 24.26 21.36 -21.19
N LEU A 209 23.74 21.79 -22.34
CA LEU A 209 22.36 21.59 -22.73
C LEU A 209 22.28 21.25 -24.23
N ASP A 210 21.57 20.19 -24.53
CA ASP A 210 21.09 19.87 -25.87
C ASP A 210 19.57 19.92 -25.92
N VAL A 211 19.00 20.27 -27.06
CA VAL A 211 17.55 20.25 -27.29
C VAL A 211 17.28 19.50 -28.57
N VAL A 212 16.45 18.48 -28.50
CA VAL A 212 16.04 17.62 -29.61
C VAL A 212 14.54 17.66 -29.81
N SER A 213 14.09 17.68 -31.07
CA SER A 213 12.66 17.64 -31.39
C SER A 213 12.43 16.86 -32.69
N LEU A 214 11.18 16.43 -32.92
CA LEU A 214 10.79 15.79 -34.17
C LEU A 214 10.68 16.82 -35.32
N ALA A 215 10.19 18.03 -35.02
CA ALA A 215 10.17 19.15 -35.91
C ALA A 215 10.46 20.46 -35.15
N SER A 216 11.00 21.43 -35.87
CA SER A 216 11.21 22.80 -35.36
C SER A 216 10.51 23.80 -36.26
N GLY A 217 10.16 24.94 -35.71
CA GLY A 217 9.50 25.98 -36.43
C GLY A 217 9.30 27.28 -35.69
N GLU A 218 8.42 28.07 -36.23
CA GLU A 218 8.04 29.37 -35.68
C GLU A 218 6.52 29.45 -35.54
N ILE A 219 6.08 30.14 -34.48
CA ILE A 219 4.69 30.53 -34.31
C ILE A 219 4.58 32.06 -34.41
N GLU A 220 3.78 32.52 -35.34
CA GLU A 220 3.46 33.94 -35.49
C GLU A 220 2.17 34.25 -34.74
N LEU A 221 2.26 35.13 -33.75
CA LEU A 221 1.13 35.51 -32.87
C LEU A 221 0.80 36.99 -33.12
N PRO A 222 -0.45 37.35 -33.52
CA PRO A 222 -0.91 38.73 -33.59
C PRO A 222 -0.86 39.44 -32.25
N GLU A 223 -0.61 40.76 -32.25
CA GLU A 223 -0.53 41.55 -31.01
C GLU A 223 -1.84 41.60 -30.23
N ASP A 224 -2.98 41.57 -30.92
CA ASP A 224 -4.32 41.59 -30.33
C ASP A 224 -4.90 40.18 -30.06
N LEU A 225 -4.09 39.13 -30.14
CA LEU A 225 -4.56 37.73 -30.05
C LEU A 225 -5.42 37.42 -28.82
N ALA A 226 -5.06 37.95 -27.65
CA ALA A 226 -5.80 37.71 -26.43
C ALA A 226 -7.22 38.32 -26.50
N GLU A 227 -7.35 39.55 -27.02
CA GLU A 227 -8.64 40.23 -27.18
C GLU A 227 -9.49 39.57 -28.25
N SER A 228 -8.90 39.28 -29.39
CA SER A 228 -9.56 38.61 -30.53
C SER A 228 -9.99 37.19 -30.16
N GLY A 229 -9.18 36.49 -29.37
CA GLY A 229 -9.54 35.16 -28.85
C GLY A 229 -10.74 35.20 -27.90
N ASN A 230 -10.77 36.15 -26.95
CA ASN A 230 -11.91 36.31 -26.04
C ASN A 230 -13.20 36.67 -26.80
N ARG A 231 -13.12 37.59 -27.75
CA ARG A 231 -14.29 37.92 -28.62
C ARG A 231 -14.78 36.69 -29.39
N LEU A 232 -13.90 35.88 -29.88
CA LEU A 232 -14.24 34.65 -30.59
C LEU A 232 -14.96 33.66 -29.69
N ILE A 233 -14.46 33.46 -28.44
CA ILE A 233 -15.11 32.60 -27.43
C ILE A 233 -16.52 33.08 -27.12
N ASP A 234 -16.67 34.37 -26.81
CA ASP A 234 -17.98 34.99 -26.50
C ASP A 234 -18.98 34.82 -27.65
N ASN A 235 -18.52 34.98 -28.90
CA ASN A 235 -19.37 34.79 -30.06
C ASN A 235 -19.85 33.35 -30.25
N VAL A 236 -18.94 32.36 -30.06
CA VAL A 236 -19.29 30.95 -30.20
C VAL A 236 -20.23 30.53 -29.07
N GLU A 237 -19.99 30.97 -27.83
CA GLU A 237 -20.86 30.66 -26.68
C GLU A 237 -22.25 31.31 -26.84
N SER A 238 -22.32 32.51 -27.32
CA SER A 238 -23.60 33.19 -27.60
C SER A 238 -24.43 32.45 -28.65
N LEU A 239 -23.78 31.97 -29.73
CA LEU A 239 -24.44 31.21 -30.78
C LEU A 239 -24.94 29.86 -30.26
N ARG A 240 -24.21 29.18 -29.38
CA ARG A 240 -24.64 27.94 -28.72
C ARG A 240 -25.85 28.17 -27.83
N HIS A 241 -25.83 29.24 -27.06
CA HIS A 241 -26.94 29.58 -26.17
C HIS A 241 -28.25 29.80 -26.95
N LEU A 242 -28.14 30.38 -28.15
CA LEU A 242 -29.26 30.57 -29.08
C LEU A 242 -29.73 29.27 -29.75
N ALA A 243 -28.78 28.35 -30.03
CA ALA A 243 -29.11 27.07 -30.69
C ALA A 243 -29.81 26.06 -29.76
N GLY A 244 -29.66 26.20 -28.45
CA GLY A 244 -30.17 25.25 -27.47
C GLY A 244 -29.43 23.90 -27.52
N VAL A 245 -29.29 23.23 -26.40
CA VAL A 245 -28.75 21.86 -26.32
C VAL A 245 -29.92 20.89 -26.34
N GLU A 246 -30.09 20.11 -27.41
CA GLU A 246 -31.02 18.97 -27.36
C GLU A 246 -30.44 17.89 -26.43
N PRO A 247 -31.17 17.41 -25.42
CA PRO A 247 -30.71 16.33 -24.58
C PRO A 247 -30.62 15.04 -25.42
N SER A 248 -29.55 14.25 -25.19
CA SER A 248 -29.40 12.94 -25.81
C SER A 248 -30.62 12.07 -25.54
N ARG A 249 -31.16 11.47 -26.60
CA ARG A 249 -32.32 10.56 -26.57
C ARG A 249 -31.94 9.10 -26.43
N ARG A 250 -30.66 8.79 -26.36
CA ARG A 250 -30.18 7.41 -26.27
C ARG A 250 -30.36 6.84 -24.86
N PRO A 251 -30.77 5.56 -24.73
CA PRO A 251 -30.72 4.88 -23.45
C PRO A 251 -29.26 4.80 -22.96
N ARG A 252 -29.08 4.87 -21.66
CA ARG A 252 -27.75 4.77 -21.01
C ARG A 252 -27.12 3.43 -21.37
N GLY A 253 -25.86 3.45 -21.77
CA GLY A 253 -25.06 2.26 -22.04
C GLY A 253 -24.80 1.43 -20.79
N GLU A 254 -24.47 0.17 -20.98
CA GLU A 254 -24.09 -0.76 -19.93
C GLU A 254 -22.71 -0.38 -19.36
N VAL A 255 -22.58 -0.31 -18.02
CA VAL A 255 -21.31 -0.08 -17.33
C VAL A 255 -20.81 -1.39 -16.75
N VAL A 256 -19.59 -1.80 -17.09
CA VAL A 256 -18.94 -3.03 -16.63
C VAL A 256 -17.65 -2.68 -15.89
N GLN A 257 -17.50 -3.17 -14.68
CA GLN A 257 -16.27 -2.98 -13.89
C GLN A 257 -15.28 -4.12 -14.14
N VAL A 258 -14.01 -3.78 -14.26
CA VAL A 258 -12.88 -4.71 -14.36
C VAL A 258 -11.76 -4.24 -13.42
N VAL A 259 -11.52 -4.99 -12.36
CA VAL A 259 -10.33 -4.78 -11.54
C VAL A 259 -9.14 -5.40 -12.27
N ALA A 260 -8.12 -4.59 -12.56
CA ALA A 260 -6.94 -5.05 -13.24
C ALA A 260 -6.17 -6.08 -12.39
N THR A 261 -5.72 -7.16 -13.02
CA THR A 261 -4.77 -8.09 -12.39
C THR A 261 -3.38 -7.45 -12.47
N TRP A 262 -3.13 -6.50 -11.57
CA TRP A 262 -1.93 -5.67 -11.55
C TRP A 262 -1.26 -5.78 -10.18
N PRO A 263 -0.01 -6.29 -10.08
CA PRO A 263 0.69 -6.35 -8.80
C PRO A 263 0.93 -4.93 -8.26
N ARG A 264 0.63 -4.71 -6.98
CA ARG A 264 0.84 -3.38 -6.34
C ARG A 264 2.28 -2.90 -6.34
N ALA A 265 3.25 -3.84 -6.44
CA ALA A 265 4.67 -3.53 -6.58
C ALA A 265 5.07 -3.08 -8.01
N VAL A 266 4.18 -3.19 -8.99
CA VAL A 266 4.40 -2.74 -10.36
C VAL A 266 3.78 -1.37 -10.55
N PRO A 267 4.59 -0.31 -10.75
CA PRO A 267 4.05 1.04 -10.90
C PRO A 267 3.18 1.15 -12.16
N GLU A 268 2.09 1.91 -12.05
CA GLU A 268 1.19 2.21 -13.16
C GLU A 268 1.80 3.18 -14.20
N GLY A 269 2.88 3.85 -13.80
CA GLY A 269 3.59 4.85 -14.58
C GLY A 269 4.84 5.35 -13.86
N GLY A 270 5.26 6.57 -14.16
CA GLY A 270 6.49 7.17 -13.64
C GLY A 270 6.31 8.06 -12.40
N ARG A 271 5.13 8.16 -11.77
CA ARG A 271 4.88 9.07 -10.64
C ARG A 271 5.86 8.86 -9.49
N HIS A 272 6.13 7.61 -9.15
CA HIS A 272 7.03 7.22 -8.06
C HIS A 272 8.38 6.67 -8.54
N GLY A 273 8.67 6.85 -9.82
CA GLY A 273 9.85 6.32 -10.47
C GLY A 273 9.62 4.92 -11.07
N PHE A 274 9.94 4.77 -12.33
CA PHE A 274 9.88 3.52 -13.07
C PHE A 274 11.29 3.09 -13.43
N THR A 275 11.68 1.89 -13.05
CA THR A 275 13.00 1.33 -13.37
C THR A 275 12.89 0.29 -14.47
N THR A 276 13.96 0.10 -15.24
CA THR A 276 14.01 -0.92 -16.29
C THR A 276 13.77 -2.34 -15.78
N SER A 277 14.03 -2.61 -14.50
CA SER A 277 13.73 -3.90 -13.87
C SER A 277 12.22 -4.17 -13.72
N ALA A 278 11.39 -3.14 -13.67
CA ALA A 278 9.94 -3.27 -13.60
C ALA A 278 9.28 -3.61 -14.95
N SER A 279 9.98 -3.40 -16.08
CA SER A 279 9.40 -3.50 -17.44
C SER A 279 8.77 -4.86 -17.71
N GLY A 280 9.40 -5.96 -17.33
CA GLY A 280 8.86 -7.32 -17.58
C GLY A 280 7.56 -7.61 -16.83
N SER A 281 7.49 -7.21 -15.56
CA SER A 281 6.28 -7.34 -14.74
C SER A 281 5.17 -6.41 -15.22
N TYR A 282 5.53 -5.20 -15.66
CA TYR A 282 4.63 -4.23 -16.27
C TYR A 282 3.97 -4.76 -17.54
N GLU A 283 4.76 -5.29 -18.49
CA GLU A 283 4.27 -5.89 -19.73
C GLU A 283 3.33 -7.09 -19.46
N SER A 284 3.66 -7.89 -18.46
CA SER A 284 2.78 -9.00 -18.04
C SER A 284 1.46 -8.47 -17.50
N ALA A 285 1.46 -7.41 -16.66
CA ALA A 285 0.26 -6.80 -16.11
C ALA A 285 -0.61 -6.17 -17.20
N VAL A 286 0.00 -5.46 -18.15
CA VAL A 286 -0.69 -4.92 -19.35
C VAL A 286 -1.36 -6.04 -20.16
N THR A 287 -0.62 -7.11 -20.45
CA THR A 287 -1.12 -8.24 -21.26
C THR A 287 -2.33 -8.92 -20.63
N VAL A 288 -2.24 -9.20 -19.30
CA VAL A 288 -3.34 -9.84 -18.56
C VAL A 288 -4.55 -8.91 -18.47
N THR A 289 -4.34 -7.62 -18.20
CA THR A 289 -5.41 -6.63 -18.14
C THR A 289 -6.09 -6.45 -19.49
N ALA A 290 -5.32 -6.32 -20.57
CA ALA A 290 -5.87 -6.22 -21.92
C ALA A 290 -6.67 -7.48 -22.32
N ALA A 291 -6.24 -8.67 -21.90
CA ALA A 291 -6.99 -9.92 -22.13
C ALA A 291 -8.33 -9.93 -21.37
N ALA A 292 -8.35 -9.48 -20.11
CA ALA A 292 -9.57 -9.36 -19.32
C ALA A 292 -10.57 -8.37 -19.93
N VAL A 293 -10.07 -7.22 -20.42
CA VAL A 293 -10.87 -6.21 -21.12
C VAL A 293 -11.39 -6.76 -22.44
N ALA A 294 -10.55 -7.43 -23.24
CA ALA A 294 -10.94 -7.98 -24.53
C ALA A 294 -12.14 -8.96 -24.43
N GLY A 295 -12.25 -9.70 -23.33
CA GLY A 295 -13.40 -10.58 -23.06
C GLY A 295 -14.71 -9.85 -22.71
N ARG A 296 -14.68 -8.52 -22.55
CA ARG A 296 -15.83 -7.69 -22.17
C ARG A 296 -16.28 -6.72 -23.27
N ILE A 297 -15.49 -6.57 -24.33
CA ILE A 297 -15.79 -5.66 -25.44
C ILE A 297 -16.35 -6.40 -26.64
N PRO A 298 -17.54 -6.00 -27.15
CA PRO A 298 -18.11 -6.56 -28.38
C PRO A 298 -17.32 -6.12 -29.62
N ASP A 299 -17.72 -6.60 -30.78
CA ASP A 299 -17.20 -6.11 -32.05
C ASP A 299 -17.67 -4.67 -32.28
N GLY A 300 -16.78 -3.84 -32.82
CA GLY A 300 -17.06 -2.43 -33.12
C GLY A 300 -15.87 -1.54 -32.77
N PRO A 301 -15.97 -0.23 -33.07
CA PRO A 301 -14.96 0.76 -32.72
C PRO A 301 -14.80 0.87 -31.21
N VAL A 302 -13.56 0.93 -30.71
CA VAL A 302 -13.24 1.05 -29.27
C VAL A 302 -12.38 2.26 -29.02
N HIS A 303 -12.73 3.00 -28.00
CA HIS A 303 -11.90 4.07 -27.48
C HIS A 303 -11.38 3.73 -26.08
N VAL A 304 -10.08 3.88 -25.85
CA VAL A 304 -9.47 3.75 -24.52
C VAL A 304 -9.19 5.15 -23.99
N LEU A 305 -9.79 5.50 -22.88
CA LEU A 305 -9.67 6.79 -22.22
C LEU A 305 -8.89 6.65 -20.92
N GLY A 306 -7.74 7.34 -20.81
CA GLY A 306 -7.02 7.51 -19.55
C GLY A 306 -7.50 8.74 -18.77
N THR A 307 -6.99 8.90 -17.55
CA THR A 307 -7.32 10.04 -16.69
C THR A 307 -6.10 10.92 -16.43
N GLU A 308 -6.11 12.14 -16.97
CA GLU A 308 -5.11 13.19 -16.74
C GLU A 308 -3.67 12.71 -16.91
N GLU A 309 -2.90 12.59 -15.83
CA GLU A 309 -1.50 12.14 -15.86
C GLU A 309 -1.32 10.60 -16.00
N LEU A 310 -2.39 9.82 -15.82
CA LEU A 310 -2.38 8.38 -16.09
C LEU A 310 -2.52 8.15 -17.60
N MET A 311 -1.45 8.36 -18.34
CA MET A 311 -1.43 8.25 -19.81
C MET A 311 -0.78 6.94 -20.29
N TYR A 312 0.30 6.48 -19.64
CA TYR A 312 1.11 5.38 -20.18
C TYR A 312 0.42 4.02 -20.06
N ALA A 313 -0.15 3.66 -18.91
CA ALA A 313 -0.84 2.38 -18.76
C ALA A 313 -2.06 2.26 -19.69
N PRO A 314 -2.95 3.28 -19.84
CA PRO A 314 -4.02 3.24 -20.82
C PRO A 314 -3.52 3.11 -22.26
N LEU A 315 -2.44 3.81 -22.64
CA LEU A 315 -1.82 3.70 -23.96
C LEU A 315 -1.34 2.27 -24.23
N ARG A 316 -0.67 1.63 -23.27
CA ARG A 316 -0.16 0.26 -23.41
C ARG A 316 -1.29 -0.77 -23.48
N ILE A 317 -2.36 -0.59 -22.69
CA ILE A 317 -3.57 -1.40 -22.78
C ILE A 317 -4.22 -1.24 -24.17
N ALA A 318 -4.34 0.00 -24.67
CA ALA A 318 -4.88 0.26 -26.00
C ALA A 318 -4.05 -0.41 -27.10
N SER A 319 -2.72 -0.32 -27.01
CA SER A 319 -1.79 -0.99 -27.94
C SER A 319 -1.96 -2.51 -27.92
N ALA A 320 -2.01 -3.12 -26.74
CA ALA A 320 -2.18 -4.56 -26.59
C ALA A 320 -3.55 -5.05 -27.12
N LEU A 321 -4.62 -4.26 -26.94
CA LEU A 321 -5.92 -4.54 -27.51
C LEU A 321 -5.90 -4.42 -29.06
N ALA A 322 -5.20 -3.42 -29.60
CA ALA A 322 -5.06 -3.24 -31.04
C ALA A 322 -4.27 -4.40 -31.70
N ASP A 323 -3.18 -4.81 -31.08
CA ASP A 323 -2.36 -5.93 -31.55
C ASP A 323 -3.16 -7.25 -31.50
N ARG A 324 -3.90 -7.48 -30.43
CA ARG A 324 -4.75 -8.66 -30.29
C ARG A 324 -5.83 -8.69 -31.38
N ARG A 325 -6.53 -7.58 -31.62
CA ARG A 325 -7.55 -7.50 -32.70
C ARG A 325 -6.94 -7.71 -34.08
N ALA A 326 -5.78 -7.15 -34.32
CA ALA A 326 -5.05 -7.36 -35.57
C ALA A 326 -4.69 -8.85 -35.78
N ALA A 327 -4.24 -9.55 -34.75
CA ALA A 327 -3.96 -10.99 -34.77
C ALA A 327 -5.23 -11.84 -35.00
N GLU A 328 -6.40 -11.39 -34.50
CA GLU A 328 -7.70 -12.02 -34.71
C GLU A 328 -8.34 -11.68 -36.08
N GLY A 329 -7.67 -10.83 -36.89
CA GLY A 329 -8.17 -10.39 -38.21
C GLY A 329 -9.36 -9.42 -38.13
N ARG A 330 -9.62 -8.83 -36.98
CA ARG A 330 -10.67 -7.83 -36.77
C ARG A 330 -10.25 -6.47 -37.34
N ARG A 331 -11.19 -5.76 -38.02
CA ARG A 331 -10.88 -4.53 -38.75
C ARG A 331 -11.25 -3.22 -38.03
N HIS A 332 -11.91 -3.32 -36.85
CA HIS A 332 -12.37 -2.13 -36.16
C HIS A 332 -11.21 -1.46 -35.39
N GLU A 333 -11.14 -0.14 -35.53
CA GLU A 333 -10.11 0.71 -34.95
C GLU A 333 -10.17 0.73 -33.42
N ILE A 334 -9.01 0.77 -32.79
CA ILE A 334 -8.85 1.14 -31.39
C ILE A 334 -8.15 2.51 -31.39
N THR A 335 -8.78 3.47 -30.71
CA THR A 335 -8.20 4.79 -30.47
C THR A 335 -7.95 5.01 -29.00
N TYR A 336 -7.08 5.98 -28.70
CA TYR A 336 -6.66 6.32 -27.35
C TYR A 336 -6.68 7.84 -27.17
N SER A 337 -7.17 8.30 -26.00
CA SER A 337 -6.94 9.66 -25.50
C SER A 337 -7.01 9.70 -23.97
N THR A 338 -6.84 10.91 -23.38
CA THR A 338 -6.95 11.12 -21.94
C THR A 338 -7.85 12.31 -21.61
N THR A 339 -8.37 12.33 -20.39
CA THR A 339 -9.01 13.54 -19.83
C THR A 339 -7.97 14.63 -19.53
N THR A 340 -8.40 15.83 -19.27
CA THR A 340 -7.53 16.98 -18.99
C THR A 340 -8.22 18.04 -18.14
N ARG A 341 -7.45 18.86 -17.46
CA ARG A 341 -7.88 20.05 -16.71
C ARG A 341 -7.95 21.31 -17.58
N SER A 342 -7.44 21.24 -18.83
CA SER A 342 -7.36 22.42 -19.71
C SER A 342 -8.71 22.69 -20.40
N PRO A 343 -9.35 23.83 -20.13
CA PRO A 343 -10.58 24.21 -20.81
C PRO A 343 -10.27 24.70 -22.23
N VAL A 344 -10.71 23.95 -23.24
CA VAL A 344 -10.55 24.28 -24.64
C VAL A 344 -11.92 24.58 -25.26
N LEU A 345 -12.00 25.57 -26.11
CA LEU A 345 -13.19 25.84 -26.91
C LEU A 345 -13.40 24.68 -27.89
N ASP A 346 -14.57 24.10 -27.90
CA ASP A 346 -14.96 23.10 -28.88
C ASP A 346 -15.85 23.76 -29.98
N VAL A 347 -15.64 23.41 -31.22
CA VAL A 347 -16.44 23.91 -32.37
C VAL A 347 -16.58 22.80 -33.39
N ASP A 348 -17.81 22.44 -33.72
CA ASP A 348 -18.07 21.41 -34.73
C ASP A 348 -17.79 21.94 -36.15
N ASP A 349 -16.51 22.05 -36.47
CA ASP A 349 -15.99 22.45 -37.77
C ASP A 349 -14.87 21.49 -38.21
N PRO A 350 -14.89 20.95 -39.44
CA PRO A 350 -13.85 20.02 -39.91
C PRO A 350 -12.44 20.61 -39.94
N GLY A 351 -12.30 21.94 -39.98
CA GLY A 351 -11.00 22.62 -39.90
C GLY A 351 -10.49 22.87 -38.48
N TYR A 352 -11.19 22.40 -37.46
CA TYR A 352 -10.87 22.64 -36.07
C TYR A 352 -10.54 21.36 -35.29
N ALA A 353 -9.54 21.40 -34.44
CA ALA A 353 -9.03 20.22 -33.74
C ALA A 353 -10.00 19.64 -32.72
N ILE A 354 -10.75 20.50 -32.05
CA ILE A 354 -11.60 20.14 -30.90
C ILE A 354 -13.07 20.33 -31.30
N ARG A 355 -13.71 19.26 -31.74
CA ARG A 355 -15.08 19.35 -32.28
C ARG A 355 -16.16 19.16 -31.22
N THR A 356 -15.89 18.34 -30.21
CA THR A 356 -16.82 18.09 -29.11
C THR A 356 -16.07 18.08 -27.77
N ALA A 357 -16.78 18.40 -26.70
CA ALA A 357 -16.28 18.35 -25.32
C ALA A 357 -17.33 17.79 -24.39
N ILE A 358 -16.94 16.94 -23.47
CA ILE A 358 -17.71 16.63 -22.27
C ILE A 358 -17.02 17.26 -21.07
N THR A 359 -17.82 17.79 -20.16
CA THR A 359 -17.34 18.43 -18.92
C THR A 359 -17.94 17.68 -17.74
N PHE A 360 -17.11 17.36 -16.77
CA PHE A 360 -17.51 16.64 -15.56
C PHE A 360 -16.77 17.18 -14.33
N PRO A 361 -17.33 16.97 -13.11
CA PRO A 361 -16.67 17.37 -11.86
C PRO A 361 -15.33 16.68 -11.67
N SER A 362 -14.43 17.28 -10.88
CA SER A 362 -13.26 16.57 -10.37
C SER A 362 -13.72 15.33 -9.60
N HIS A 363 -13.07 14.22 -9.85
CA HIS A 363 -13.28 12.96 -9.14
C HIS A 363 -12.06 12.55 -8.31
N ASP A 364 -11.00 13.36 -8.34
CA ASP A 364 -9.77 13.19 -7.57
C ASP A 364 -9.91 13.77 -6.15
N ASP A 365 -8.85 13.60 -5.34
CA ASP A 365 -8.75 14.26 -4.03
C ASP A 365 -8.88 15.79 -4.20
N PRO A 366 -9.68 16.48 -3.37
CA PRO A 366 -9.79 17.94 -3.39
C PRO A 366 -8.44 18.68 -3.28
N ALA A 367 -7.45 18.08 -2.63
CA ALA A 367 -6.09 18.62 -2.56
C ALA A 367 -5.40 18.71 -3.93
N ASP A 368 -5.87 17.96 -4.93
CA ASP A 368 -5.37 18.00 -6.31
C ASP A 368 -5.92 19.18 -7.14
N GLY A 369 -6.80 19.97 -6.53
CA GLY A 369 -7.39 21.18 -7.11
C GLY A 369 -8.83 20.98 -7.57
N ASP A 370 -9.66 21.89 -7.13
CA ASP A 370 -11.06 22.00 -7.54
C ASP A 370 -11.17 22.46 -9.00
N GLY A 371 -12.24 22.08 -9.65
CA GLY A 371 -12.60 22.57 -10.97
C GLY A 371 -12.96 21.42 -11.91
N PRO A 372 -13.61 21.78 -13.02
CA PRO A 372 -14.09 20.79 -13.97
C PRO A 372 -12.93 20.10 -14.69
N ARG A 373 -13.19 18.87 -15.12
CA ARG A 373 -12.36 18.07 -16.02
C ARG A 373 -13.03 17.95 -17.37
N PHE A 374 -12.26 17.67 -18.38
CA PHE A 374 -12.70 17.64 -19.77
C PHE A 374 -12.22 16.38 -20.49
N ALA A 375 -13.06 15.85 -21.38
CA ALA A 375 -12.63 14.92 -22.41
C ALA A 375 -13.12 15.44 -23.77
N TYR A 376 -12.29 15.31 -24.78
CA TYR A 376 -12.51 15.96 -26.05
C TYR A 376 -12.69 14.96 -27.19
N ASN A 377 -13.43 15.37 -28.23
CA ASN A 377 -13.68 14.60 -29.46
C ASN A 377 -14.31 13.23 -29.22
N LEU A 378 -15.05 13.10 -28.12
CA LEU A 378 -15.94 11.97 -27.87
C LEU A 378 -17.36 12.40 -28.21
N HIS A 379 -18.01 11.71 -29.13
CA HIS A 379 -19.36 12.03 -29.53
C HIS A 379 -20.25 10.77 -29.57
N GLU A 380 -21.55 10.98 -29.47
CA GLU A 380 -22.55 9.91 -29.46
C GLU A 380 -22.45 9.06 -30.73
N GLY A 381 -22.35 7.74 -30.54
CA GLY A 381 -22.29 6.76 -31.62
C GLY A 381 -20.95 6.61 -32.33
N ALA A 382 -19.91 7.33 -31.93
CA ALA A 382 -18.57 7.13 -32.50
C ALA A 382 -17.96 5.78 -32.11
N PHE A 383 -18.30 5.27 -30.93
CA PHE A 383 -17.69 4.07 -30.36
C PHE A 383 -18.77 3.10 -29.91
N GLU A 384 -18.52 1.81 -30.13
CA GLU A 384 -19.32 0.72 -29.57
C GLU A 384 -18.98 0.50 -28.08
N THR A 385 -17.71 0.70 -27.75
CA THR A 385 -17.24 0.61 -26.38
C THR A 385 -16.25 1.72 -26.05
N ILE A 386 -16.40 2.33 -24.87
CA ILE A 386 -15.37 3.17 -24.26
C ILE A 386 -14.79 2.41 -23.07
N VAL A 387 -13.48 2.21 -23.06
CA VAL A 387 -12.70 1.63 -21.96
C VAL A 387 -12.09 2.77 -21.17
N LEU A 388 -12.63 3.05 -19.99
CA LEU A 388 -12.08 4.03 -19.07
C LEU A 388 -11.06 3.36 -18.17
N VAL A 389 -9.82 3.86 -18.15
CA VAL A 389 -8.75 3.34 -17.29
C VAL A 389 -8.42 4.39 -16.24
N VAL A 390 -8.59 4.02 -14.97
CA VAL A 390 -8.33 4.85 -13.80
C VAL A 390 -7.38 4.15 -12.84
N ASP A 391 -6.64 4.90 -12.03
CA ASP A 391 -5.96 4.34 -10.86
C ASP A 391 -6.89 4.34 -9.63
N GLU A 392 -6.64 3.44 -8.68
CA GLU A 392 -7.49 3.23 -7.49
C GLU A 392 -7.81 4.54 -6.73
N PRO A 393 -6.87 5.50 -6.54
CA PRO A 393 -7.19 6.77 -5.89
C PRO A 393 -8.17 7.67 -6.66
N ALA A 394 -8.28 7.50 -7.98
CA ALA A 394 -9.20 8.26 -8.83
C ALA A 394 -10.56 7.56 -9.03
N ASP A 395 -10.70 6.30 -8.61
CA ASP A 395 -11.95 5.53 -8.66
C ASP A 395 -12.82 5.83 -7.43
N THR A 396 -13.31 7.05 -7.37
CA THR A 396 -14.11 7.58 -6.26
C THR A 396 -15.61 7.55 -6.58
N PRO A 397 -16.51 7.71 -5.59
CA PRO A 397 -17.95 7.86 -5.85
C PRO A 397 -18.28 8.95 -6.87
N ALA A 398 -17.58 10.08 -6.85
CA ALA A 398 -17.79 11.19 -7.78
C ALA A 398 -17.56 10.83 -9.24
N LEU A 399 -16.70 9.83 -9.51
CA LEU A 399 -16.49 9.29 -10.85
C LEU A 399 -17.77 8.65 -11.42
N HIS A 400 -18.57 8.00 -10.55
CA HIS A 400 -19.72 7.16 -10.91
C HIS A 400 -21.08 7.83 -10.74
N GLU A 401 -21.17 8.93 -9.99
CA GLU A 401 -22.39 9.66 -9.72
C GLU A 401 -23.02 10.25 -10.98
N GLU A 402 -24.27 10.66 -10.90
CA GLU A 402 -24.96 11.34 -12.01
C GLU A 402 -24.22 12.65 -12.37
N GLY A 403 -23.85 12.81 -13.64
CA GLY A 403 -23.02 13.90 -14.12
C GLY A 403 -21.51 13.65 -14.00
N GLY A 404 -21.07 12.58 -13.32
CA GLY A 404 -19.68 12.15 -13.28
C GLY A 404 -19.21 11.55 -14.62
N LEU A 405 -17.92 11.29 -14.74
CA LEU A 405 -17.33 10.83 -16.02
C LEU A 405 -17.98 9.56 -16.53
N VAL A 406 -18.18 8.54 -15.69
CA VAL A 406 -18.81 7.26 -16.12
C VAL A 406 -20.22 7.47 -16.64
N ASP A 407 -21.01 8.33 -15.98
CA ASP A 407 -22.36 8.69 -16.43
C ASP A 407 -22.33 9.37 -17.80
N GLN A 408 -21.43 10.34 -17.98
CA GLN A 408 -21.27 11.04 -19.28
C GLN A 408 -20.87 10.07 -20.40
N LEU A 409 -19.91 9.16 -20.14
CA LEU A 409 -19.48 8.18 -21.14
C LEU A 409 -20.59 7.17 -21.47
N ALA A 410 -21.38 6.75 -20.49
CA ALA A 410 -22.52 5.85 -20.73
C ALA A 410 -23.65 6.48 -21.58
N ARG A 411 -23.68 7.80 -21.72
CA ARG A 411 -24.57 8.50 -22.65
C ARG A 411 -24.04 8.51 -24.09
N LEU A 412 -22.72 8.33 -24.28
CA LEU A 412 -22.05 8.39 -25.58
C LEU A 412 -21.92 7.03 -26.29
N ALA A 413 -21.71 5.97 -25.50
CA ALA A 413 -21.45 4.62 -26.02
C ALA A 413 -22.41 3.57 -25.44
N PRO A 414 -22.77 2.52 -26.21
CA PRO A 414 -23.58 1.40 -25.73
C PRO A 414 -22.96 0.64 -24.55
N ARG A 415 -21.60 0.67 -24.42
CA ARG A 415 -20.86 0.03 -23.34
C ARG A 415 -19.73 0.89 -22.84
N VAL A 416 -19.59 0.95 -21.50
CA VAL A 416 -18.43 1.51 -20.82
C VAL A 416 -17.79 0.43 -19.97
N VAL A 417 -16.51 0.18 -20.18
CA VAL A 417 -15.72 -0.74 -19.36
C VAL A 417 -14.78 0.09 -18.49
N VAL A 418 -15.01 0.11 -17.19
CA VAL A 418 -14.16 0.80 -16.23
C VAL A 418 -13.10 -0.17 -15.75
N VAL A 419 -11.84 0.18 -15.96
CA VAL A 419 -10.66 -0.60 -15.56
C VAL A 419 -9.94 0.14 -14.45
N THR A 420 -9.94 -0.44 -13.24
CA THR A 420 -9.26 0.14 -12.09
C THR A 420 -7.91 -0.54 -11.89
N ILE A 421 -6.82 0.24 -11.98
CA ILE A 421 -5.46 -0.21 -11.68
C ILE A 421 -5.19 0.06 -10.20
N PRO A 422 -4.76 -0.97 -9.41
CA PRO A 422 -4.42 -0.78 -8.01
C PRO A 422 -3.35 0.30 -7.80
N ALA A 423 -3.44 1.05 -6.71
CA ALA A 423 -2.42 2.02 -6.34
C ALA A 423 -1.07 1.34 -6.17
N TYR A 424 -0.02 1.98 -6.70
CA TYR A 424 1.34 1.51 -6.55
C TYR A 424 1.73 1.51 -5.08
N ALA A 425 2.13 0.35 -4.60
CA ALA A 425 2.79 0.20 -3.30
C ALA A 425 4.15 -0.45 -3.57
N PRO A 426 5.26 0.31 -3.49
CA PRO A 426 6.57 -0.24 -3.74
C PRO A 426 6.87 -1.38 -2.79
N GLU A 427 7.39 -2.51 -3.31
CA GLU A 427 7.99 -3.53 -2.44
C GLU A 427 9.10 -2.86 -1.61
N PRO A 428 9.18 -3.14 -0.31
CA PRO A 428 10.28 -2.64 0.50
C PRO A 428 11.59 -3.06 -0.15
N ARG A 429 12.36 -2.09 -0.63
CA ARG A 429 13.65 -2.38 -1.28
C ARG A 429 14.63 -2.91 -0.25
N HIS A 430 15.23 -4.06 -0.53
CA HIS A 430 16.36 -4.59 0.22
C HIS A 430 17.60 -3.65 0.25
N ASP A 431 17.64 -2.56 -0.52
CA ASP A 431 18.79 -1.64 -0.71
C ASP A 431 18.55 -0.20 -0.29
N GLN A 432 17.37 0.21 0.16
CA GLN A 432 17.34 1.43 0.94
C GLN A 432 18.09 1.12 2.23
N PRO A 433 18.87 2.08 2.82
CA PRO A 433 18.97 2.07 4.24
C PRO A 433 17.54 2.18 4.71
N ALA A 434 16.90 1.03 4.88
CA ALA A 434 15.68 0.88 5.60
C ALA A 434 15.87 1.81 6.80
N ARG A 435 14.89 2.63 7.19
CA ARG A 435 14.74 3.03 8.57
C ARG A 435 15.43 1.89 9.28
N GLN A 436 16.67 2.13 9.79
CA GLN A 436 17.52 1.04 10.27
C GLN A 436 16.72 0.35 11.37
N LEU A 437 15.84 -0.58 10.94
CA LEU A 437 15.08 -1.38 11.86
C LEU A 437 16.14 -2.18 12.61
N PRO A 438 16.14 -2.17 13.93
CA PRO A 438 17.12 -2.89 14.70
C PRO A 438 17.12 -4.35 14.29
N ALA A 439 18.27 -4.97 14.28
CA ALA A 439 18.36 -6.41 14.00
C ALA A 439 17.75 -7.20 15.17
N PRO A 440 17.05 -8.31 14.91
CA PRO A 440 16.58 -9.20 15.95
C PRO A 440 17.75 -9.71 16.79
N LEU A 441 17.54 -9.82 18.09
CA LEU A 441 18.48 -10.52 18.96
C LEU A 441 18.23 -12.04 18.85
N HIS A 442 19.28 -12.83 19.01
CA HIS A 442 19.25 -14.28 18.95
C HIS A 442 19.98 -14.89 20.16
N GLY A 443 19.43 -15.97 20.72
CA GLY A 443 20.12 -16.74 21.75
C GLY A 443 21.44 -17.37 21.27
N PRO A 444 22.44 -17.61 22.14
CA PRO A 444 22.42 -17.38 23.57
C PRO A 444 22.93 -15.97 23.99
N ALA A 445 23.10 -15.05 23.06
CA ALA A 445 23.49 -13.68 23.37
C ALA A 445 22.39 -12.90 24.08
N PHE A 446 21.11 -13.27 23.82
CA PHE A 446 19.95 -12.70 24.50
C PHE A 446 18.89 -13.80 24.64
N GLY A 447 18.59 -14.25 25.87
CA GLY A 447 17.69 -15.35 26.17
C GLY A 447 18.35 -16.73 26.20
N SER A 448 17.70 -17.70 26.83
CA SER A 448 18.23 -19.05 27.04
C SER A 448 17.73 -20.09 26.03
N TYR A 449 16.84 -19.72 25.12
CA TYR A 449 16.39 -20.58 24.02
C TYR A 449 17.45 -20.72 22.94
N ASP A 450 17.38 -21.79 22.17
CA ASP A 450 18.28 -21.95 21.04
C ASP A 450 18.05 -20.88 19.97
N ARG A 451 19.11 -20.58 19.20
CA ARG A 451 19.05 -19.50 18.18
C ARG A 451 17.90 -19.67 17.19
N ASP A 452 17.58 -20.91 16.88
CA ASP A 452 16.55 -21.25 15.89
C ASP A 452 15.14 -21.34 16.52
N ASP A 453 15.00 -21.40 17.82
CA ASP A 453 13.69 -21.50 18.50
C ASP A 453 12.91 -20.18 18.47
N VAL A 454 13.59 -19.02 18.59
CA VAL A 454 12.96 -17.70 18.62
C VAL A 454 13.94 -16.59 18.25
N ALA A 455 13.48 -15.60 17.47
CA ALA A 455 14.15 -14.33 17.22
C ALA A 455 13.47 -13.23 18.03
N TRP A 456 14.26 -12.43 18.78
CA TRP A 456 13.76 -11.44 19.69
C TRP A 456 13.70 -10.06 19.02
N LEU A 457 12.50 -9.54 18.80
CA LEU A 457 12.29 -8.14 18.37
C LEU A 457 12.21 -7.24 19.60
N LEU A 458 13.33 -7.17 20.33
CA LEU A 458 13.50 -6.43 21.58
C LEU A 458 14.84 -5.73 21.58
N LYS A 459 14.95 -4.62 22.32
CA LYS A 459 16.22 -3.94 22.62
C LYS A 459 16.77 -4.47 23.94
N ASP A 460 18.03 -4.89 23.93
CA ASP A 460 18.73 -5.34 25.14
C ASP A 460 19.09 -4.12 26.04
N LEU A 461 18.56 -4.13 27.25
CA LEU A 461 18.83 -3.13 28.28
C LEU A 461 19.66 -3.69 29.45
N SER A 462 20.24 -4.89 29.32
CA SER A 462 20.92 -5.59 30.39
C SER A 462 22.18 -4.86 30.88
N ALA A 463 22.87 -4.15 30.00
CA ALA A 463 24.13 -3.46 30.36
C ALA A 463 23.94 -2.30 31.37
N ASP A 464 22.73 -1.69 31.37
CA ASP A 464 22.41 -0.51 32.20
C ASP A 464 21.38 -0.81 33.29
N ALA A 465 21.03 -2.08 33.50
CA ALA A 465 20.10 -2.48 34.54
C ALA A 465 20.76 -2.38 35.91
N ALA A 466 20.50 -1.29 36.62
CA ALA A 466 20.73 -1.25 38.07
C ALA A 466 19.76 -2.27 38.70
N GLU A 467 20.30 -3.25 39.46
CA GLU A 467 19.58 -4.32 40.18
C GLU A 467 18.10 -4.43 39.80
N ALA A 468 17.84 -5.15 38.73
CA ALA A 468 16.48 -5.39 38.23
C ALA A 468 15.66 -6.00 39.34
N ASP A 469 14.45 -5.50 39.50
CA ASP A 469 13.45 -5.92 40.47
C ASP A 469 13.61 -7.38 40.89
N ALA A 470 14.03 -7.56 42.14
CA ALA A 470 14.15 -8.85 42.77
C ALA A 470 12.77 -9.49 43.03
N GLU A 471 12.00 -9.70 41.95
CA GLU A 471 10.63 -10.21 41.99
C GLU A 471 10.56 -11.76 42.00
N GLU A 472 11.69 -12.48 42.22
CA GLU A 472 11.60 -13.95 42.24
C GLU A 472 12.34 -14.59 43.43
N GLN A 473 11.55 -14.93 44.41
CA GLN A 473 11.93 -15.96 45.38
C GLN A 473 11.87 -17.34 44.68
N VAL A 474 12.96 -17.72 44.04
CA VAL A 474 13.05 -18.78 43.02
C VAL A 474 12.83 -20.19 43.59
N GLU A 475 13.12 -20.47 44.85
CA GLU A 475 13.11 -21.84 45.39
C GLU A 475 11.71 -22.37 45.66
N THR A 476 10.79 -21.55 46.18
CA THR A 476 9.43 -22.01 46.58
C THR A 476 8.53 -22.33 45.39
N HIS A 477 8.85 -21.75 44.23
CA HIS A 477 8.01 -21.92 43.04
C HIS A 477 8.46 -23.06 42.11
N ARG A 478 9.66 -23.56 42.26
CA ARG A 478 10.22 -24.66 41.46
C ARG A 478 9.51 -25.99 41.71
N GLU A 479 9.21 -26.31 42.96
CA GLU A 479 8.46 -27.52 43.31
C GLU A 479 7.03 -27.48 42.73
N LEU A 480 6.39 -26.32 42.80
CA LEU A 480 5.06 -26.08 42.20
C LEU A 480 5.09 -26.26 40.67
N PHE A 481 6.12 -25.70 40.02
CA PHE A 481 6.33 -25.89 38.58
C PHE A 481 6.52 -27.37 38.21
N ASP A 482 7.35 -28.10 38.96
CA ASP A 482 7.63 -29.50 38.66
C ASP A 482 6.39 -30.42 38.90
N GLU A 483 5.59 -30.15 39.94
CA GLU A 483 4.32 -30.82 40.16
C GLU A 483 3.33 -30.52 39.03
N ALA A 484 3.19 -29.24 38.62
CA ALA A 484 2.31 -28.82 37.55
C ALA A 484 2.72 -29.42 36.19
N LEU A 485 4.03 -29.44 35.90
CA LEU A 485 4.55 -30.01 34.65
C LEU A 485 4.31 -31.52 34.58
N ALA A 486 4.54 -32.25 35.70
CA ALA A 486 4.29 -33.68 35.76
C ALA A 486 2.81 -34.03 35.55
N ALA A 487 1.91 -33.22 36.11
CA ALA A 487 0.46 -33.42 36.02
C ALA A 487 -0.12 -33.02 34.63
N SER A 488 0.39 -31.96 33.98
CA SER A 488 -0.27 -31.35 32.83
C SER A 488 0.49 -31.45 31.51
N ALA A 489 1.75 -31.93 31.44
CA ALA A 489 2.56 -31.96 30.23
C ALA A 489 1.86 -32.58 29.00
N GLN A 490 1.07 -33.66 29.21
CA GLN A 490 0.33 -34.29 28.12
C GLN A 490 -0.88 -33.45 27.66
N ARG A 491 -1.58 -32.77 28.60
CA ARG A 491 -2.69 -31.86 28.31
C ARG A 491 -2.16 -30.65 27.53
N VAL A 492 -1.02 -30.09 27.96
CA VAL A 492 -0.33 -28.98 27.25
C VAL A 492 0.09 -29.42 25.86
N ALA A 493 0.73 -30.60 25.72
CA ALA A 493 1.15 -31.10 24.38
C ALA A 493 -0.04 -31.31 23.44
N TYR A 494 -1.16 -31.79 23.93
CA TYR A 494 -2.39 -31.91 23.14
C TYR A 494 -2.92 -30.54 22.70
N ALA A 495 -3.00 -29.58 23.60
CA ALA A 495 -3.45 -28.22 23.32
C ALA A 495 -2.50 -27.48 22.34
N ILE A 496 -1.17 -27.66 22.48
CA ILE A 496 -0.18 -27.17 21.53
C ILE A 496 -0.43 -27.73 20.12
N GLY A 497 -0.63 -29.06 20.04
CA GLY A 497 -0.93 -29.67 18.73
C GLY A 497 -2.19 -29.08 18.12
N LEU A 498 -3.26 -28.97 18.87
CA LEU A 498 -4.54 -28.49 18.37
C LEU A 498 -4.51 -27.02 17.94
N VAL A 499 -3.88 -26.13 18.71
CA VAL A 499 -3.76 -24.71 18.33
C VAL A 499 -2.84 -24.55 17.13
N THR A 500 -1.75 -25.34 17.02
CA THR A 500 -0.84 -25.26 15.87
C THR A 500 -1.53 -25.68 14.57
N GLU A 501 -2.29 -26.77 14.59
CA GLU A 501 -3.05 -27.23 13.41
C GLU A 501 -4.10 -26.19 12.98
N GLN A 502 -4.76 -25.50 13.91
CA GLN A 502 -5.68 -24.43 13.60
C GLN A 502 -4.97 -23.24 12.97
N VAL A 503 -3.77 -22.90 13.41
CA VAL A 503 -2.95 -21.84 12.83
C VAL A 503 -2.52 -22.20 11.41
N LEU A 504 -2.04 -23.42 11.19
CA LEU A 504 -1.67 -23.90 9.84
C LEU A 504 -2.87 -23.92 8.89
N ALA A 505 -4.05 -24.27 9.38
CA ALA A 505 -5.26 -24.22 8.57
C ALA A 505 -5.69 -22.80 8.15
N ARG A 506 -5.39 -21.77 8.98
CA ARG A 506 -5.75 -20.37 8.74
C ARG A 506 -4.69 -19.60 7.96
N ARG A 507 -3.42 -19.83 8.25
CA ARG A 507 -2.28 -19.05 7.72
C ARG A 507 -1.47 -19.79 6.65
N GLY A 508 -1.67 -21.11 6.52
CA GLY A 508 -0.92 -21.94 5.59
C GLY A 508 0.39 -22.48 6.18
N GLN A 509 1.17 -23.15 5.32
CA GLN A 509 2.43 -23.79 5.71
C GLN A 509 3.59 -22.80 5.92
N ASP A 510 3.41 -21.58 5.48
CA ASP A 510 4.31 -20.43 5.61
C ASP A 510 3.87 -19.45 6.72
N ALA A 511 3.08 -19.94 7.69
CA ALA A 511 2.67 -19.18 8.86
C ALA A 511 3.88 -18.62 9.63
N VAL A 512 3.75 -17.40 10.13
CA VAL A 512 4.75 -16.72 10.96
C VAL A 512 4.22 -16.59 12.38
N LEU A 513 4.89 -17.20 13.34
CA LEU A 513 4.50 -17.15 14.75
C LEU A 513 5.07 -15.90 15.43
N VAL A 514 4.24 -15.13 16.13
CA VAL A 514 4.65 -13.90 16.80
C VAL A 514 4.17 -13.96 18.26
N SER A 515 5.07 -14.34 19.16
CA SER A 515 4.77 -14.51 20.56
C SER A 515 4.79 -13.20 21.33
N LEU A 516 3.74 -12.94 22.10
CA LEU A 516 3.69 -11.83 23.04
C LEU A 516 4.57 -12.11 24.26
N VAL A 517 5.48 -11.24 24.55
CA VAL A 517 6.40 -11.35 25.70
C VAL A 517 5.61 -11.15 27.02
N ARG A 518 5.68 -12.08 27.96
CA ARG A 518 6.56 -13.26 28.10
C ARG A 518 5.81 -14.59 27.85
N ALA A 519 4.54 -14.68 28.25
CA ALA A 519 3.79 -15.94 28.34
C ALA A 519 3.62 -16.66 26.99
N GLY A 520 3.60 -15.92 25.89
CA GLY A 520 3.51 -16.48 24.53
C GLY A 520 4.77 -17.21 24.07
N ILE A 521 5.96 -16.86 24.58
CA ILE A 521 7.24 -17.37 24.06
C ILE A 521 7.34 -18.90 24.14
N PRO A 522 7.19 -19.56 25.31
CA PRO A 522 7.29 -21.01 25.39
C PRO A 522 6.22 -21.72 24.54
N ILE A 523 5.07 -21.07 24.33
CA ILE A 523 3.98 -21.63 23.51
C ILE A 523 4.37 -21.57 22.03
N GLY A 524 4.85 -20.42 21.54
CA GLY A 524 5.34 -20.28 20.15
C GLY A 524 6.48 -21.24 19.83
N VAL A 525 7.44 -21.41 20.74
CA VAL A 525 8.53 -22.40 20.59
C VAL A 525 7.96 -23.83 20.46
N LEU A 526 7.01 -24.19 21.31
CA LEU A 526 6.36 -25.52 21.24
C LEU A 526 5.54 -25.69 19.96
N MET A 527 4.83 -24.67 19.51
CA MET A 527 4.08 -24.69 18.24
C MET A 527 5.02 -24.88 17.04
N ARG A 528 6.14 -24.17 16.99
CA ARG A 528 7.18 -24.35 15.97
C ARG A 528 7.74 -25.77 15.99
N ARG A 529 8.07 -26.30 17.17
CA ARG A 529 8.56 -27.69 17.32
C ARG A 529 7.52 -28.73 16.94
N TRP A 530 6.22 -28.47 17.16
CA TRP A 530 5.14 -29.32 16.68
C TRP A 530 5.09 -29.32 15.16
N ALA A 531 5.08 -28.16 14.51
CA ALA A 531 5.05 -28.03 13.07
C ALA A 531 6.25 -28.74 12.41
N GLN A 532 7.45 -28.58 12.98
CA GLN A 532 8.65 -29.24 12.52
C GLN A 532 8.56 -30.78 12.66
N ARG A 533 8.10 -31.28 13.80
CA ARG A 533 8.09 -32.70 14.11
C ARG A 533 6.99 -33.46 13.36
N VAL A 534 5.83 -32.83 13.15
CA VAL A 534 4.65 -33.46 12.57
C VAL A 534 4.57 -33.27 11.06
N HIS A 535 4.94 -32.09 10.57
CA HIS A 535 4.81 -31.69 9.16
C HIS A 535 6.14 -31.44 8.45
N GLY A 536 7.28 -31.38 9.17
CA GLY A 536 8.58 -31.02 8.61
C GLY A 536 8.70 -29.52 8.25
N LEU A 537 7.81 -28.68 8.80
CA LEU A 537 7.78 -27.24 8.53
C LEU A 537 8.63 -26.48 9.54
N ASP A 538 9.47 -25.58 9.03
CA ASP A 538 10.29 -24.69 9.84
C ASP A 538 9.66 -23.27 9.85
N LEU A 539 8.73 -23.05 10.77
CA LEU A 539 7.97 -21.79 10.87
C LEU A 539 8.86 -20.69 11.48
N PRO A 540 8.97 -19.49 10.85
CA PRO A 540 9.55 -18.34 11.49
C PRO A 540 8.84 -18.01 12.81
N HIS A 541 9.63 -17.74 13.89
CA HIS A 541 9.08 -17.43 15.21
C HIS A 541 9.78 -16.23 15.82
N TYR A 542 9.00 -15.23 16.18
CA TYR A 542 9.45 -13.96 16.76
C TYR A 542 8.82 -13.74 18.12
N ALA A 543 9.57 -13.09 19.04
CA ALA A 543 9.05 -12.58 20.29
C ALA A 543 8.96 -11.05 20.22
N ILE A 544 7.77 -10.53 20.51
CA ILE A 544 7.45 -9.09 20.40
C ILE A 544 6.89 -8.54 21.70
N SER A 545 7.22 -7.29 21.99
CA SER A 545 6.70 -6.59 23.15
C SER A 545 5.25 -6.15 22.98
N MET A 546 4.44 -6.40 24.02
CA MET A 546 3.13 -5.79 24.20
C MET A 546 3.00 -5.24 25.62
N ILE A 547 2.70 -3.96 25.76
CA ILE A 547 2.64 -3.25 27.04
C ILE A 547 1.23 -2.74 27.27
N ARG A 548 0.66 -3.12 28.41
CA ARG A 548 -0.71 -2.74 28.79
C ARG A 548 -0.87 -1.22 28.81
N GLY A 549 -1.89 -0.71 28.10
CA GLY A 549 -2.17 0.72 27.93
C GLY A 549 -1.31 1.48 26.92
N ARG A 550 -0.26 0.84 26.35
CA ARG A 550 0.57 1.41 25.25
C ARG A 550 0.47 0.60 23.96
N GLY A 551 0.07 -0.66 24.04
CA GLY A 551 -0.13 -1.55 22.92
C GLY A 551 1.13 -2.32 22.49
N ILE A 552 1.09 -2.85 21.28
CA ILE A 552 2.14 -3.65 20.66
C ILE A 552 3.24 -2.76 20.08
N ASP A 553 4.47 -3.25 20.04
CA ASP A 553 5.62 -2.55 19.47
C ASP A 553 5.44 -2.30 17.96
N GLN A 554 5.25 -1.03 17.59
CA GLN A 554 5.03 -0.61 16.20
C GLN A 554 6.28 -0.77 15.32
N THR A 555 7.49 -0.63 15.90
CA THR A 555 8.76 -0.85 15.19
C THR A 555 8.95 -2.32 14.87
N ALA A 556 8.53 -3.20 15.77
CA ALA A 556 8.58 -4.64 15.54
C ALA A 556 7.52 -5.09 14.50
N LEU A 557 6.33 -4.49 14.48
CA LEU A 557 5.36 -4.75 13.40
C LEU A 557 5.87 -4.26 12.03
N ALA A 558 6.53 -3.10 11.99
CA ALA A 558 7.18 -2.63 10.78
C ALA A 558 8.30 -3.59 10.31
N TYR A 559 9.07 -4.16 11.25
CA TYR A 559 10.07 -5.19 10.93
C TYR A 559 9.41 -6.44 10.33
N LEU A 560 8.34 -6.94 10.94
CA LEU A 560 7.61 -8.12 10.44
C LEU A 560 7.03 -7.87 9.04
N ALA A 561 6.45 -6.71 8.80
CA ALA A 561 5.92 -6.33 7.49
C ALA A 561 7.00 -6.23 6.40
N ALA A 562 8.23 -5.83 6.79
CA ALA A 562 9.36 -5.74 5.87
C ALA A 562 9.96 -7.12 5.49
N HIS A 563 9.70 -8.17 6.28
CA HIS A 563 10.33 -9.48 6.10
C HIS A 563 9.33 -10.61 5.80
N HIS A 564 8.05 -10.40 6.07
CA HIS A 564 7.00 -11.40 5.91
C HIS A 564 5.72 -10.76 5.38
N ASP A 565 4.87 -11.58 4.73
CA ASP A 565 3.49 -11.18 4.45
C ASP A 565 2.70 -11.08 5.76
N PRO A 566 2.17 -9.89 6.14
CA PRO A 566 1.38 -9.71 7.35
C PRO A 566 0.16 -10.64 7.46
N ALA A 567 -0.42 -11.08 6.35
CA ALA A 567 -1.52 -12.06 6.34
C ALA A 567 -1.09 -13.45 6.87
N ARG A 568 0.21 -13.76 6.86
CA ARG A 568 0.75 -15.02 7.39
C ARG A 568 1.09 -14.95 8.88
N VAL A 569 1.08 -13.77 9.46
CA VAL A 569 1.37 -13.56 10.88
C VAL A 569 0.21 -14.08 11.75
N MET A 570 0.56 -14.82 12.80
CA MET A 570 -0.32 -15.21 13.89
C MET A 570 0.30 -14.81 15.21
N PHE A 571 -0.39 -13.95 15.96
CA PHE A 571 0.01 -13.61 17.32
C PHE A 571 -0.26 -14.78 18.26
N VAL A 572 0.65 -14.99 19.22
CA VAL A 572 0.62 -16.15 20.12
C VAL A 572 0.77 -15.67 21.57
N ASP A 573 -0.11 -16.19 22.46
CA ASP A 573 0.03 -16.01 23.91
C ASP A 573 -0.24 -17.31 24.67
N GLY A 574 0.08 -17.33 25.95
CA GLY A 574 -0.09 -18.50 26.75
C GLY A 574 -1.54 -18.74 27.17
N TRP A 575 -2.18 -17.73 27.74
CA TRP A 575 -3.49 -17.84 28.33
C TRP A 575 -4.27 -16.52 28.24
N THR A 576 -5.57 -16.60 28.02
CA THR A 576 -6.46 -15.45 28.09
C THR A 576 -7.71 -15.81 28.94
N GLY A 577 -7.96 -15.03 30.00
CA GLY A 577 -9.16 -15.19 30.81
C GLY A 577 -10.25 -14.21 30.40
N THR A 578 -10.05 -12.95 30.72
CA THR A 578 -11.03 -11.88 30.47
C THR A 578 -11.02 -11.34 29.04
N GLY A 579 -10.08 -11.75 28.18
CA GLY A 579 -9.91 -11.25 26.83
C GLY A 579 -9.32 -9.84 26.74
N ALA A 580 -8.84 -9.27 27.83
CA ALA A 580 -8.27 -7.91 27.82
C ALA A 580 -7.10 -7.77 26.83
N ILE A 581 -6.21 -8.78 26.81
CA ILE A 581 -5.05 -8.80 25.89
C ILE A 581 -5.50 -8.87 24.42
N ALA A 582 -6.55 -9.62 24.10
CA ALA A 582 -7.05 -9.75 22.75
C ALA A 582 -7.65 -8.42 22.24
N ARG A 583 -8.39 -7.69 23.11
CA ARG A 583 -8.92 -6.36 22.75
C ARG A 583 -7.80 -5.33 22.54
N GLU A 584 -6.80 -5.31 23.41
CA GLU A 584 -5.68 -4.38 23.30
C GLU A 584 -4.80 -4.67 22.07
N LEU A 585 -4.61 -5.95 21.76
CA LEU A 585 -3.96 -6.38 20.53
C LEU A 585 -4.74 -5.89 19.29
N ALA A 586 -6.06 -6.11 19.27
CA ALA A 586 -6.89 -5.69 18.14
C ALA A 586 -6.78 -4.18 17.88
N ALA A 587 -6.92 -3.35 18.91
CA ALA A 587 -6.77 -1.90 18.80
C ALA A 587 -5.36 -1.48 18.35
N SER A 588 -4.33 -2.16 18.83
CA SER A 588 -2.94 -1.87 18.47
C SER A 588 -2.60 -2.27 17.04
N VAL A 589 -3.14 -3.39 16.56
CA VAL A 589 -2.97 -3.89 15.19
C VAL A 589 -3.75 -3.02 14.21
N GLU A 590 -4.97 -2.58 14.55
CA GLU A 590 -5.74 -1.62 13.74
C GLU A 590 -4.96 -0.30 13.56
N LYS A 591 -4.40 0.23 14.65
CA LYS A 591 -3.52 1.40 14.60
C LYS A 591 -2.28 1.16 13.72
N ALA A 592 -1.63 -0.01 13.83
CA ALA A 592 -0.49 -0.35 12.98
C ALA A 592 -0.89 -0.46 11.51
N ASN A 593 -1.99 -1.12 11.21
CA ASN A 593 -2.49 -1.23 9.84
C ASN A 593 -2.76 0.16 9.24
N SER A 594 -3.38 1.08 9.98
CA SER A 594 -3.60 2.45 9.52
C SER A 594 -2.32 3.28 9.38
N THR A 595 -1.29 3.01 10.20
CA THR A 595 -0.01 3.76 10.16
C THR A 595 0.95 3.19 9.12
N LEU A 596 0.90 1.88 8.88
CA LEU A 596 1.77 1.14 7.95
C LEU A 596 1.09 0.88 6.60
N ASP A 597 -0.18 1.29 6.42
CA ASP A 597 -1.07 0.92 5.31
C ASP A 597 -0.43 1.14 3.92
N ALA A 598 0.32 2.23 3.75
CA ALA A 598 1.06 2.52 2.52
C ALA A 598 2.21 1.52 2.21
N HIS A 599 2.55 0.64 3.13
CA HIS A 599 3.71 -0.28 3.02
C HIS A 599 3.36 -1.76 3.23
N LEU A 600 2.08 -2.08 3.50
CA LEU A 600 1.66 -3.44 3.77
C LEU A 600 1.21 -4.15 2.49
N ALA A 601 1.79 -5.32 2.21
CA ALA A 601 1.30 -6.22 1.15
C ALA A 601 -0.13 -6.72 1.45
N SER A 602 -0.46 -6.83 2.75
CA SER A 602 -1.78 -7.15 3.29
C SER A 602 -1.85 -6.62 4.74
N PRO A 603 -3.04 -6.33 5.30
CA PRO A 603 -3.15 -5.92 6.69
C PRO A 603 -2.79 -7.08 7.65
N PHE A 604 -2.20 -6.77 8.80
CA PHE A 604 -2.10 -7.72 9.89
C PHE A 604 -3.49 -8.10 10.39
N SER A 605 -3.70 -9.39 10.63
CA SER A 605 -4.90 -9.87 11.32
C SER A 605 -4.70 -9.75 12.83
N PRO A 606 -5.66 -9.21 13.61
CA PRO A 606 -5.57 -9.11 15.05
C PRO A 606 -5.89 -10.44 15.77
N GLU A 607 -6.00 -11.55 15.04
CA GLU A 607 -6.27 -12.85 15.63
C GLU A 607 -5.13 -13.26 16.58
N LEU A 608 -5.54 -13.72 17.77
CA LEU A 608 -4.65 -14.22 18.80
C LEU A 608 -4.86 -15.73 18.97
N ALA A 609 -3.79 -16.50 18.83
CA ALA A 609 -3.76 -17.92 19.15
C ALA A 609 -3.26 -18.13 20.58
N VAL A 610 -4.02 -18.86 21.40
CA VAL A 610 -3.64 -19.11 22.80
C VAL A 610 -3.66 -20.59 23.14
N LEU A 611 -2.82 -20.98 24.09
CA LEU A 611 -2.85 -22.34 24.61
C LEU A 611 -4.19 -22.64 25.31
N ALA A 612 -4.65 -21.73 26.19
CA ALA A 612 -5.89 -21.91 26.95
C ALA A 612 -6.74 -20.61 26.94
N ASP A 613 -8.05 -20.76 26.70
CA ASP A 613 -9.05 -19.69 26.74
C ASP A 613 -10.35 -20.14 27.44
N PRO A 614 -10.35 -20.26 28.76
CA PRO A 614 -11.56 -20.63 29.49
C PRO A 614 -12.68 -19.57 29.42
N GLY A 615 -12.31 -18.30 29.17
CA GLY A 615 -13.22 -17.16 29.04
C GLY A 615 -13.90 -17.01 27.68
N ARG A 616 -13.57 -17.84 26.73
CA ARG A 616 -14.10 -17.82 25.35
C ARG A 616 -13.97 -16.46 24.65
N SER A 617 -12.79 -15.86 24.74
CA SER A 617 -12.47 -14.52 24.20
C SER A 617 -11.72 -14.53 22.86
N VAL A 618 -11.26 -15.71 22.39
CA VAL A 618 -10.55 -15.85 21.10
C VAL A 618 -11.09 -17.00 20.26
N ALA A 619 -10.85 -16.91 18.94
CA ALA A 619 -11.27 -17.91 17.97
C ALA A 619 -10.26 -19.06 17.78
N VAL A 620 -8.99 -18.86 18.14
CA VAL A 620 -7.89 -19.83 17.95
C VAL A 620 -7.32 -20.22 19.31
N TYR A 621 -7.57 -21.44 19.73
CA TYR A 621 -7.20 -21.92 21.06
C TYR A 621 -6.89 -23.41 21.09
N GLY A 622 -6.03 -23.81 22.02
CA GLY A 622 -5.71 -25.20 22.25
C GLY A 622 -6.72 -25.91 23.17
N THR A 623 -7.22 -25.21 24.19
CA THR A 623 -8.20 -25.74 25.12
C THR A 623 -9.08 -24.64 25.74
N ARG A 624 -10.28 -25.05 26.21
CA ARG A 624 -11.18 -24.23 27.05
C ARG A 624 -11.11 -24.62 28.51
N GLU A 625 -10.26 -25.56 28.87
CA GLU A 625 -10.10 -26.00 30.22
C GLU A 625 -9.30 -24.99 31.04
N ASP A 626 -9.69 -24.80 32.31
CA ASP A 626 -9.05 -23.89 33.25
C ASP A 626 -8.29 -24.73 34.30
N TYR A 627 -6.98 -24.86 34.12
CA TYR A 627 -6.04 -25.60 35.00
C TYR A 627 -4.69 -24.87 35.04
N LEU A 628 -3.84 -25.18 36.02
CA LEU A 628 -2.54 -24.56 36.13
C LEU A 628 -1.61 -24.98 34.96
N ILE A 629 -1.28 -24.01 34.13
CA ILE A 629 -0.26 -24.15 33.10
C ILE A 629 1.10 -23.98 33.78
N PRO A 630 2.05 -24.93 33.64
CA PRO A 630 3.31 -24.89 34.40
C PRO A 630 4.09 -23.59 34.26
N SER A 631 4.08 -23.00 33.04
CA SER A 631 4.76 -21.74 32.77
C SER A 631 4.15 -20.52 33.49
N ALA A 632 2.92 -20.60 33.96
CA ALA A 632 2.26 -19.51 34.67
C ALA A 632 2.78 -19.30 36.10
N SER A 633 3.34 -20.34 36.72
CA SER A 633 3.89 -20.29 38.08
C SER A 633 5.28 -19.62 38.15
N LEU A 634 5.92 -19.44 37.03
CA LEU A 634 7.26 -18.84 36.92
C LEU A 634 7.23 -17.62 35.99
N GLY A 635 8.24 -16.75 36.10
CA GLY A 635 8.40 -15.57 35.28
C GLY A 635 9.45 -15.74 34.20
N SER A 636 10.56 -15.04 34.32
CA SER A 636 11.67 -15.09 33.39
C SER A 636 12.31 -16.47 33.26
N THR A 637 12.35 -17.22 34.36
CA THR A 637 13.02 -18.54 34.44
C THR A 637 12.37 -19.66 33.60
N VAL A 638 11.17 -19.43 33.04
CA VAL A 638 10.51 -20.38 32.13
C VAL A 638 10.32 -19.75 30.71
N SER A 639 10.60 -18.47 30.59
CA SER A 639 10.38 -17.69 29.35
C SER A 639 11.67 -17.24 28.69
N GLY A 640 12.77 -17.99 28.85
CA GLY A 640 14.06 -17.70 28.25
C GLY A 640 14.89 -16.66 28.98
N LEU A 641 14.67 -16.47 30.27
CA LEU A 641 15.37 -15.51 31.13
C LEU A 641 15.18 -14.04 30.72
N VAL A 642 14.11 -13.71 30.05
CA VAL A 642 13.80 -12.35 29.58
C VAL A 642 12.76 -11.68 30.50
N SER A 643 13.01 -10.43 30.87
CA SER A 643 12.10 -9.61 31.69
C SER A 643 10.78 -9.31 31.00
N ARG A 644 9.83 -8.72 31.71
CA ARG A 644 8.72 -8.01 31.07
C ARG A 644 9.28 -6.86 30.22
N PRO A 645 8.61 -6.50 29.12
CA PRO A 645 9.02 -5.35 28.33
C PRO A 645 9.00 -4.06 29.15
N VAL A 646 10.02 -3.22 28.91
CA VAL A 646 10.17 -1.93 29.57
C VAL A 646 10.20 -0.84 28.50
N ILE A 647 9.48 0.26 28.74
CA ILE A 647 9.66 1.49 28.00
C ILE A 647 10.45 2.43 28.89
N ASP A 648 11.61 2.79 28.42
CA ASP A 648 12.47 3.78 29.02
C ASP A 648 12.76 4.81 27.92
N ASP A 649 12.05 5.93 27.97
CA ASP A 649 12.11 6.96 26.94
C ASP A 649 13.51 7.59 26.83
N ASP A 650 14.37 7.45 27.84
CA ASP A 650 15.77 7.89 27.81
C ASP A 650 16.70 6.89 27.11
N ARG A 651 16.34 5.61 27.12
CA ARG A 651 17.17 4.51 26.59
C ARG A 651 16.61 3.86 25.32
N VAL A 652 15.33 4.00 25.05
CA VAL A 652 14.63 3.43 23.88
C VAL A 652 14.24 4.56 22.95
N GLY A 653 14.96 4.70 21.84
CA GLY A 653 14.68 5.72 20.82
C GLY A 653 13.44 5.38 19.97
N PRO A 654 12.95 6.35 19.18
CA PRO A 654 11.73 6.19 18.40
C PRO A 654 11.82 5.14 17.26
N ASN A 655 13.01 4.68 16.94
CA ASN A 655 13.27 3.66 15.92
C ASN A 655 13.79 2.34 16.51
N ASP A 656 13.89 2.25 17.81
CA ASP A 656 14.28 1.01 18.49
C ASP A 656 13.08 0.11 18.75
N PHE A 657 13.32 -1.17 18.96
CA PHE A 657 12.34 -2.05 19.59
C PHE A 657 12.16 -1.68 21.06
N HIS A 658 11.00 -2.02 21.64
CA HIS A 658 10.82 -1.92 23.09
C HIS A 658 11.93 -2.65 23.84
N GLY A 659 12.30 -2.13 25.01
CA GLY A 659 13.39 -2.69 25.79
C GLY A 659 13.00 -3.91 26.62
N ALA A 660 13.95 -4.81 26.85
CA ALA A 660 13.86 -5.87 27.86
C ALA A 660 15.24 -6.18 28.41
N VAL A 661 15.28 -6.81 29.59
CA VAL A 661 16.52 -7.23 30.27
C VAL A 661 16.68 -8.73 30.15
N PHE A 662 17.86 -9.20 29.84
CA PHE A 662 18.23 -10.61 29.91
C PHE A 662 18.86 -10.91 31.28
N HIS A 663 18.17 -11.75 32.07
CA HIS A 663 18.58 -12.14 33.43
C HIS A 663 19.60 -13.29 33.42
N ALA A 664 20.83 -13.02 32.97
CA ALA A 664 21.88 -14.02 32.93
C ALA A 664 22.25 -14.56 34.35
N ASP A 665 22.01 -13.78 35.40
CA ASP A 665 22.19 -14.12 36.79
C ASP A 665 21.24 -15.24 37.24
N LEU A 666 20.05 -15.39 36.64
CA LEU A 666 19.09 -16.43 36.91
C LEU A 666 19.33 -17.76 36.16
N ALA A 667 20.45 -17.88 35.40
CA ALA A 667 20.72 -19.08 34.58
C ALA A 667 20.68 -20.41 35.36
N ALA A 668 21.06 -20.40 36.65
CA ALA A 668 20.99 -21.60 37.51
C ALA A 668 19.53 -22.04 37.83
N ALA A 669 18.59 -21.10 37.74
CA ALA A 669 17.18 -21.35 38.00
C ALA A 669 16.37 -21.56 36.71
N ASP A 670 16.99 -21.48 35.55
CA ASP A 670 16.34 -21.60 34.23
C ASP A 670 15.75 -23.00 34.02
N VAL A 671 14.45 -23.07 33.78
CA VAL A 671 13.70 -24.30 33.44
C VAL A 671 13.07 -24.21 32.04
N SER A 672 13.38 -23.20 31.24
CA SER A 672 12.79 -22.99 29.91
C SER A 672 12.93 -24.22 29.02
N LYS A 673 14.14 -24.78 28.89
CA LYS A 673 14.38 -25.99 28.11
C LYS A 673 13.70 -27.22 28.72
N LYS A 674 13.72 -27.37 30.06
CA LYS A 674 13.05 -28.45 30.75
C LYS A 674 11.54 -28.47 30.43
N PHE A 675 10.90 -27.32 30.43
CA PHE A 675 9.48 -27.20 30.06
C PHE A 675 9.25 -27.65 28.62
N ILE A 676 9.97 -27.04 27.67
CA ILE A 676 9.83 -27.32 26.25
C ILE A 676 10.07 -28.81 25.93
N ASP A 677 11.15 -29.37 26.41
CA ASP A 677 11.54 -30.75 26.12
C ASP A 677 10.58 -31.77 26.72
N THR A 678 10.08 -31.51 27.93
CA THR A 678 9.12 -32.39 28.63
C THR A 678 7.79 -32.42 27.87
N VAL A 679 7.29 -31.27 27.41
CA VAL A 679 6.05 -31.18 26.66
C VAL A 679 6.23 -31.79 25.26
N ALA A 680 7.31 -31.43 24.53
CA ALA A 680 7.57 -31.94 23.21
C ALA A 680 7.78 -33.47 23.16
N ALA A 681 8.28 -34.06 24.24
CA ALA A 681 8.37 -35.52 24.38
C ALA A 681 7.00 -36.23 24.35
N ARG A 682 5.91 -35.51 24.62
CA ARG A 682 4.53 -36.02 24.58
C ARG A 682 3.87 -35.92 23.20
N PHE A 683 4.44 -35.18 22.23
CA PHE A 683 3.86 -35.01 20.91
C PHE A 683 3.49 -36.34 20.20
N PRO A 684 4.37 -37.36 20.15
CA PRO A 684 4.01 -38.63 19.53
C PRO A 684 2.79 -39.30 20.14
N ILE A 685 2.58 -39.12 21.46
CA ILE A 685 1.48 -39.75 22.22
C ILE A 685 0.14 -39.08 21.85
N VAL A 686 0.13 -37.76 21.69
CA VAL A 686 -1.10 -36.96 21.48
C VAL A 686 -1.44 -36.74 20.00
N ARG A 687 -0.47 -36.94 19.08
CA ARG A 687 -0.62 -36.65 17.66
C ARG A 687 -1.89 -37.23 17.03
N THR A 688 -2.14 -38.52 17.24
CA THR A 688 -3.30 -39.19 16.61
C THR A 688 -4.60 -38.57 17.12
N LYS A 689 -4.69 -38.28 18.43
CA LYS A 689 -5.86 -37.67 19.04
C LYS A 689 -6.07 -36.23 18.50
N VAL A 690 -4.98 -35.42 18.39
CA VAL A 690 -5.04 -34.07 17.81
C VAL A 690 -5.61 -34.10 16.39
N MET A 691 -5.11 -35.00 15.52
CA MET A 691 -5.57 -35.11 14.14
C MET A 691 -7.03 -35.57 14.01
N LEU A 692 -7.50 -36.44 14.92
CA LEU A 692 -8.89 -36.86 14.92
C LEU A 692 -9.83 -35.73 15.40
N ASP A 693 -9.46 -35.04 16.46
CA ASP A 693 -10.26 -33.97 17.03
C ASP A 693 -10.23 -32.67 16.20
N LEU A 694 -9.17 -32.45 15.41
CA LEU A 694 -9.07 -31.33 14.47
C LEU A 694 -10.22 -31.35 13.45
N GLY A 695 -10.62 -32.54 12.95
CA GLY A 695 -11.75 -32.67 12.02
C GLY A 695 -13.06 -32.17 12.63
N ALA A 696 -13.30 -32.46 13.92
CA ALA A 696 -14.44 -31.94 14.65
C ALA A 696 -14.35 -30.44 14.93
N HIS A 697 -13.16 -29.92 15.22
CA HIS A 697 -12.91 -28.49 15.40
C HIS A 697 -13.05 -27.70 14.10
N LEU A 698 -12.48 -28.16 12.98
CA LEU A 698 -12.59 -27.51 11.67
C LEU A 698 -13.98 -27.71 11.04
N GLY A 699 -14.64 -28.84 11.25
CA GLY A 699 -16.01 -29.09 10.81
C GLY A 699 -17.03 -28.18 11.48
N ALA A 700 -16.81 -27.86 12.75
CA ALA A 700 -17.54 -26.81 13.44
C ALA A 700 -17.26 -25.40 12.83
N HIS A 701 -16.11 -25.17 12.25
CA HIS A 701 -15.78 -23.91 11.54
C HIS A 701 -16.53 -23.73 10.21
N LEU A 702 -16.97 -24.78 9.56
CA LEU A 702 -17.75 -24.72 8.33
C LEU A 702 -19.26 -24.54 8.56
N GLY A 703 -19.73 -24.61 9.83
CA GLY A 703 -21.16 -24.50 10.17
C GLY A 703 -21.48 -24.10 11.61
N GLY A 704 -20.47 -23.91 12.47
CA GLY A 704 -20.64 -23.50 13.87
C GLY A 704 -20.17 -22.07 14.14
N ASP A 705 -20.89 -21.34 14.98
CA ASP A 705 -20.53 -19.99 15.42
C ASP A 705 -19.32 -20.05 16.38
N HIS A 706 -18.12 -19.67 15.89
CA HIS A 706 -16.90 -19.52 16.68
C HIS A 706 -16.62 -18.07 17.07
N THR A 707 -17.60 -17.20 16.95
CA THR A 707 -17.53 -15.83 17.46
C THR A 707 -17.21 -15.87 18.94
N PRO A 708 -16.19 -15.13 19.43
CA PRO A 708 -15.93 -15.03 20.85
C PRO A 708 -17.19 -14.62 21.60
N THR A 709 -17.59 -15.43 22.61
CA THR A 709 -18.83 -15.19 23.37
C THR A 709 -18.61 -14.32 24.59
N TRP A 710 -17.36 -14.11 25.00
CA TRP A 710 -16.93 -13.27 26.12
C TRP A 710 -17.54 -13.63 27.47
N VAL A 711 -18.05 -14.86 27.64
CA VAL A 711 -18.66 -15.34 28.92
C VAL A 711 -17.74 -15.20 30.12
N GLY A 712 -16.41 -15.16 29.88
CA GLY A 712 -15.44 -14.93 30.94
C GLY A 712 -15.49 -13.51 31.49
N TRP A 713 -15.74 -12.50 30.61
CA TRP A 713 -15.88 -11.12 31.04
C TRP A 713 -17.17 -10.92 31.82
N ASP A 714 -18.29 -11.43 31.32
CA ASP A 714 -19.57 -11.37 32.00
C ASP A 714 -19.48 -12.00 33.43
N ALA A 715 -18.77 -13.14 33.54
CA ALA A 715 -18.55 -13.78 34.83
C ALA A 715 -17.69 -12.93 35.79
N VAL A 716 -16.71 -12.19 35.29
CA VAL A 716 -15.91 -11.28 36.12
C VAL A 716 -16.74 -10.09 36.58
N GLU A 717 -17.59 -9.52 35.72
CA GLU A 717 -18.51 -8.43 36.10
C GLU A 717 -19.51 -8.91 37.18
N GLU A 718 -20.11 -10.09 37.01
CA GLU A 718 -21.02 -10.66 37.99
C GLU A 718 -20.35 -10.88 39.37
N VAL A 719 -19.11 -11.41 39.36
CA VAL A 719 -18.36 -11.62 40.61
C VAL A 719 -17.94 -10.28 41.24
N ALA A 720 -17.56 -9.28 40.40
CA ALA A 720 -17.21 -7.94 40.88
C ALA A 720 -18.41 -7.28 41.59
N GLU A 721 -19.58 -7.30 40.94
CA GLU A 721 -20.81 -6.76 41.55
C GLU A 721 -21.15 -7.45 42.90
N LYS A 722 -20.92 -8.75 43.00
CA LYS A 722 -21.31 -9.54 44.16
C LYS A 722 -20.31 -9.49 45.31
N PHE A 723 -19.02 -9.34 45.03
CA PHE A 723 -17.95 -9.54 46.03
C PHE A 723 -16.91 -8.40 46.07
N ALA A 724 -16.94 -7.42 45.14
CA ALA A 724 -15.92 -6.39 44.96
C ALA A 724 -16.51 -5.00 44.63
N ASP A 725 -17.74 -4.71 45.10
CA ASP A 725 -18.44 -3.45 44.94
C ASP A 725 -18.47 -2.92 43.47
N GLY A 726 -18.47 -3.84 42.50
CA GLY A 726 -18.45 -3.55 41.07
C GLY A 726 -17.06 -3.28 40.45
N ASP A 727 -16.00 -3.34 41.27
CA ASP A 727 -14.64 -3.13 40.73
C ASP A 727 -14.05 -4.43 40.17
N VAL A 728 -14.07 -4.53 38.84
CA VAL A 728 -13.52 -5.68 38.11
C VAL A 728 -12.00 -5.83 38.26
N SER A 729 -11.27 -4.77 38.67
CA SER A 729 -9.82 -4.82 38.86
C SER A 729 -9.43 -5.71 40.08
N LEU A 730 -10.36 -5.88 41.01
CA LEU A 730 -10.16 -6.69 42.20
C LEU A 730 -10.44 -8.19 41.98
N VAL A 731 -10.84 -8.58 40.75
CA VAL A 731 -11.20 -9.96 40.40
C VAL A 731 -10.12 -10.61 39.55
N GLN A 732 -9.50 -11.67 40.05
CA GLN A 732 -8.47 -12.44 39.35
C GLN A 732 -9.03 -13.78 38.91
N ALA A 733 -9.50 -13.86 37.65
CA ALA A 733 -10.24 -15.01 37.14
C ALA A 733 -9.31 -16.12 36.63
N GLY A 734 -9.62 -17.37 36.95
CA GLY A 734 -8.94 -18.59 36.51
C GLY A 734 -7.78 -19.03 37.40
N VAL A 735 -7.35 -20.28 37.18
CA VAL A 735 -6.35 -20.94 38.04
C VAL A 735 -5.01 -20.22 38.00
N ASP A 736 -4.53 -19.83 36.79
CA ASP A 736 -3.24 -19.16 36.62
C ASP A 736 -3.18 -17.80 37.33
N GLN A 737 -4.23 -16.99 37.24
CA GLN A 737 -4.27 -15.68 37.91
C GLN A 737 -4.42 -15.84 39.42
N THR A 738 -5.22 -16.80 39.85
CA THR A 738 -5.40 -17.09 41.26
C THR A 738 -4.11 -17.60 41.90
N VAL A 739 -3.34 -18.45 41.20
CA VAL A 739 -2.02 -18.92 41.68
C VAL A 739 -1.05 -17.75 41.78
N ARG A 740 -0.97 -16.89 40.75
CA ARG A 740 -0.12 -15.69 40.82
C ARG A 740 -0.50 -14.75 41.96
N LEU A 741 -1.80 -14.55 42.19
CA LEU A 741 -2.28 -13.77 43.32
C LEU A 741 -1.86 -14.41 44.66
N LEU A 742 -1.96 -15.73 44.79
CA LEU A 742 -1.52 -16.47 45.97
C LEU A 742 0.00 -16.46 46.13
N LEU A 743 0.79 -16.29 45.10
CA LEU A 743 2.24 -16.21 45.18
C LEU A 743 2.73 -14.82 45.53
N HIS A 744 2.21 -13.77 44.87
CA HIS A 744 2.81 -12.43 44.84
C HIS A 744 1.86 -11.31 45.31
N GLY A 745 0.57 -11.56 45.38
CA GLY A 745 -0.42 -10.52 45.70
C GLY A 745 -0.92 -10.56 47.16
N ASP A 746 -1.98 -9.78 47.44
CA ASP A 746 -2.66 -9.73 48.73
C ASP A 746 -4.12 -10.26 48.59
N PRO A 747 -4.31 -11.60 48.54
CA PRO A 747 -5.62 -12.20 48.36
C PRO A 747 -6.48 -12.05 49.62
N VAL A 748 -7.75 -11.70 49.43
CA VAL A 748 -8.75 -11.65 50.51
C VAL A 748 -9.53 -12.95 50.60
N LYS A 749 -9.86 -13.56 49.46
CA LYS A 749 -10.67 -14.76 49.36
C LYS A 749 -10.48 -15.46 48.05
N ILE A 750 -10.60 -16.76 48.00
CA ILE A 750 -10.64 -17.58 46.79
C ILE A 750 -12.01 -18.24 46.64
N LEU A 751 -12.65 -18.03 45.49
CA LEU A 751 -13.88 -18.71 45.08
C LEU A 751 -13.51 -19.93 44.26
N VAL A 752 -14.11 -21.11 44.54
CA VAL A 752 -13.80 -22.36 43.82
C VAL A 752 -15.06 -23.08 43.37
N ASP A 753 -15.04 -23.66 42.14
CA ASP A 753 -16.11 -24.53 41.69
C ASP A 753 -15.86 -25.96 42.16
N PRO A 754 -16.73 -26.56 43.02
CA PRO A 754 -16.58 -27.94 43.47
C PRO A 754 -16.57 -28.97 42.35
N ALA A 755 -17.20 -28.67 41.19
CA ALA A 755 -17.23 -29.59 40.07
C ALA A 755 -15.84 -29.76 39.39
N ARG A 756 -14.91 -28.82 39.63
CA ARG A 756 -13.56 -28.81 39.06
C ARG A 756 -12.46 -29.04 40.11
N ASP A 757 -12.77 -29.68 41.19
CA ASP A 757 -11.90 -29.88 42.34
C ASP A 757 -10.57 -30.58 42.02
N ALA A 758 -10.53 -31.41 40.96
CA ALA A 758 -9.33 -32.13 40.53
C ALA A 758 -8.20 -31.20 40.04
N ASP A 759 -8.52 -30.04 39.51
CA ASP A 759 -7.57 -29.06 39.00
C ASP A 759 -7.14 -28.01 40.06
N LEU A 760 -7.74 -28.07 41.29
CA LEU A 760 -7.58 -27.05 42.32
C LEU A 760 -6.63 -27.45 43.46
N GLY A 761 -5.96 -28.61 43.37
CA GLY A 761 -5.09 -29.12 44.45
C GLY A 761 -4.01 -28.12 44.87
N GLN A 762 -3.35 -27.45 43.92
CA GLN A 762 -2.29 -26.48 44.20
C GLN A 762 -2.85 -25.16 44.74
N VAL A 763 -3.97 -24.69 44.19
CA VAL A 763 -4.65 -23.47 44.67
C VAL A 763 -5.00 -23.63 46.14
N LYS A 764 -5.54 -24.80 46.54
CA LYS A 764 -5.91 -25.08 47.93
C LYS A 764 -4.70 -25.14 48.84
N LYS A 765 -3.61 -25.83 48.44
CA LYS A 765 -2.35 -25.88 49.19
C LYS A 765 -1.78 -24.46 49.45
N LEU A 766 -1.78 -23.61 48.42
CA LEU A 766 -1.27 -22.26 48.54
C LEU A 766 -2.18 -21.37 49.40
N ALA A 767 -3.51 -21.48 49.24
CA ALA A 767 -4.46 -20.74 50.05
C ALA A 767 -4.37 -21.13 51.56
N GLU A 768 -4.23 -22.43 51.84
CA GLU A 768 -4.01 -22.93 53.19
C GLU A 768 -2.72 -22.41 53.81
N ALA A 769 -1.59 -22.47 53.06
CA ALA A 769 -0.28 -21.98 53.51
C ALA A 769 -0.30 -20.47 53.84
N ARG A 770 -1.15 -19.70 53.17
CA ARG A 770 -1.28 -18.25 53.40
C ARG A 770 -2.46 -17.87 54.31
N GLY A 771 -3.22 -18.84 54.79
CA GLY A 771 -4.38 -18.58 55.64
C GLY A 771 -5.53 -17.85 54.91
N VAL A 772 -5.63 -18.00 53.60
CA VAL A 772 -6.64 -17.35 52.76
C VAL A 772 -7.92 -18.20 52.73
N PRO A 773 -9.11 -17.64 53.05
CA PRO A 773 -10.34 -18.37 53.02
C PRO A 773 -10.76 -18.82 51.63
N VAL A 774 -11.21 -20.08 51.51
CA VAL A 774 -11.70 -20.68 50.27
C VAL A 774 -13.21 -20.89 50.39
N GLU A 775 -13.98 -20.24 49.52
CA GLU A 775 -15.43 -20.34 49.41
C GLU A 775 -15.84 -21.18 48.20
N ARG A 776 -16.81 -22.12 48.39
CA ARG A 776 -17.29 -22.98 47.30
C ARG A 776 -18.52 -22.36 46.64
N ILE A 777 -18.42 -22.14 45.33
CA ILE A 777 -19.51 -21.60 44.50
C ILE A 777 -19.66 -22.51 43.29
N SER A 778 -20.83 -23.14 43.15
CA SER A 778 -21.12 -24.02 42.01
C SER A 778 -21.49 -23.23 40.75
N GLY A 779 -21.03 -23.72 39.61
CA GLY A 779 -21.36 -23.14 38.28
C GLY A 779 -20.54 -21.91 37.89
N LEU A 780 -19.36 -21.71 38.49
CA LEU A 780 -18.43 -20.69 38.04
C LEU A 780 -17.98 -20.99 36.59
N THR A 781 -17.82 -19.96 35.82
CA THR A 781 -17.24 -20.06 34.47
C THR A 781 -15.79 -20.57 34.54
N TYR A 782 -15.05 -20.16 35.57
CA TYR A 782 -13.67 -20.57 35.87
C TYR A 782 -13.63 -21.64 36.93
N SER A 783 -12.54 -22.38 37.00
CA SER A 783 -12.30 -23.37 38.08
C SER A 783 -12.16 -22.69 39.44
N CYS A 784 -11.54 -21.49 39.42
CA CYS A 784 -11.50 -20.64 40.63
C CYS A 784 -11.34 -19.15 40.23
N ILE A 785 -11.60 -18.27 41.20
CA ILE A 785 -11.44 -16.83 41.09
C ILE A 785 -10.84 -16.31 42.41
N GLY A 786 -9.75 -15.54 42.31
CA GLY A 786 -9.14 -14.86 43.45
C GLY A 786 -9.68 -13.43 43.59
N LEU A 787 -9.95 -13.00 44.82
CA LEU A 787 -10.33 -11.62 45.14
C LEU A 787 -9.16 -10.91 45.85
N VAL A 788 -8.87 -9.70 45.36
CA VAL A 788 -7.79 -8.84 45.88
C VAL A 788 -8.36 -7.82 46.86
N ARG A 789 -7.57 -7.34 47.79
CA ARG A 789 -7.92 -6.24 48.67
C ARG A 789 -8.02 -4.92 47.87
N PRO A 790 -9.08 -4.09 48.14
CA PRO A 790 -9.23 -2.77 47.53
C PRO A 790 -8.09 -1.82 47.81
#